data_cb9b2692c69e4760b18cda28ad9cb801
#
_entry.id   cb9b2692c69e4760b18cda28ad9cb801
#
_cell.length_a   1.000
_cell.length_b   1.000
_cell.length_c   1.000
_cell.angle_alpha   90.00
_cell.angle_beta   90.00
_cell.angle_gamma   90.00
#
_symmetry.space_group_name_H-M   'P 1'
#
loop_
_entity.id
_entity.type
_entity.pdbx_description
1 polymer ?
#
loop_
_entity_poly.entity_id
_entity_poly.type
_entity_poly.pdbx_seq_one_letter_code
_entity_poly.pdbx_strand_id
1 'polypeptide(L)'
;MLYNGILESGLVFQYLDALVHMFAKCGAPSKAEELLIIYESRTLSTWTAVIDGYSRQGQGLQALRCFEKMQSDGLSLDGVAYACALKACGSVQAVDKGKEIHCEIIRQGLLTNIVLANALLDMYTKCGLLSIARSVLQEIPCRDAASWNLMIVGYIRQKRAREALDCFEEMQSEGIVPDGKILASTLKACGILHAIEKGEDIHQKILADGLLTNDVILGNALVDMYVKCGALEKAQDVLWELPVRDIVTWNTVIVGHVHHGEGAQALHCFEQMQHDGLAPNELTFVCILKACSIIKSIDKGEQIHHGIKRQGLLGNSIMLCNALIDMYGKCNSITKAQKVFEEMSSRDIVSWNSLITVYVQNDEYRKALNCFKRMKQNGFSPDSVTFVCLLKACSNIRALKEGEQIHNEITRRGLFKKNIVLGTALIDMYFKCGASAKAQEILEELSCHDPLAWNTLMSGYLKQGEVAQVVSYFEKMQHMALTPDAVSYSLVLRACGILGLLDKVEQIHEDIEKLQLLEEDVVLCTALVGAYAKCGALAKAQNLAKNLPSQSIASWSALIAGYVQHGNGDQALICFEQMLQEGILPDEVTFACMLKACSITQVIQRGEQIHAVIAVQNWLQDNNMLGNALMDMYAKCGDLVKAVQVFQEVPLLNLVSWNTLITGYVEQGQGEEALEYFEKMQQNGLFPDEVTFLCSLRACAEIGATDRGERIHEMIRKNYTLKNNSILGAALVDMYAKGGALPKAQQVLEELPTRDVVVWSALIAGYAQCGQSKQVLHCLQSMQDEGLYPNLVTFSSLLNACSRFGLVEDAYNYFLDMIIRYGVQPSIEHYSCLVDLLGRTGNLDKAISVIHYLPHYHHGAAWSSFLCACQKWGDVGLGRWAFEQALKADGGDAAVHALMGNIYAAA
;
A
#
# COMPACT_ATOMS: atom_id res chain seq x y z
N MET A 1 -34.61 40.13 -49.04
CA MET A 1 -35.39 40.62 -50.27
C MET A 1 -36.61 39.72 -50.50
N LEU A 2 -36.55 38.43 -50.60
CA LEU A 2 -37.72 37.53 -50.72
C LEU A 2 -38.74 37.69 -49.58
N TYR A 3 -38.29 37.88 -48.36
CA TYR A 3 -39.11 38.07 -47.17
C TYR A 3 -39.99 39.32 -47.21
N ASN A 4 -39.47 40.49 -47.68
CA ASN A 4 -40.24 41.73 -47.80
C ASN A 4 -41.14 41.68 -48.97
N GLY A 5 -40.80 41.09 -50.10
CA GLY A 5 -41.66 41.03 -51.31
C GLY A 5 -42.86 40.05 -51.20
N ILE A 6 -42.75 39.04 -50.34
CA ILE A 6 -43.88 38.12 -50.05
C ILE A 6 -44.86 38.75 -49.05
N LEU A 7 -44.39 39.58 -48.15
CA LEU A 7 -45.19 40.27 -47.12
C LEU A 7 -46.13 41.37 -47.73
N GLU A 8 -45.76 41.95 -48.88
CA GLU A 8 -46.57 43.03 -49.58
C GLU A 8 -47.64 42.51 -50.55
N SER A 9 -47.56 41.18 -50.84
CA SER A 9 -48.58 40.58 -51.72
C SER A 9 -49.67 39.91 -50.89
N GLY A 10 -50.94 40.19 -51.17
CA GLY A 10 -52.13 39.59 -50.51
C GLY A 10 -52.23 38.04 -50.57
N LEU A 11 -51.25 37.39 -51.18
CA LEU A 11 -51.01 35.90 -51.17
C LEU A 11 -50.54 35.31 -49.84
N VAL A 12 -50.05 36.16 -48.92
CA VAL A 12 -49.53 35.72 -47.61
C VAL A 12 -50.58 34.97 -46.78
N PHE A 13 -51.83 35.40 -46.85
CA PHE A 13 -52.93 34.80 -46.12
C PHE A 13 -53.25 33.33 -46.54
N GLN A 14 -53.00 32.95 -47.80
CA GLN A 14 -53.26 31.58 -48.31
C GLN A 14 -52.16 30.57 -47.93
N TYR A 15 -50.92 31.07 -47.67
CA TYR A 15 -49.76 30.19 -47.42
C TYR A 15 -49.11 30.39 -46.08
N LEU A 16 -49.75 31.21 -45.22
CA LEU A 16 -49.14 31.57 -43.92
C LEU A 16 -48.86 30.34 -43.05
N ASP A 17 -49.80 29.43 -42.96
CA ASP A 17 -49.60 28.20 -42.17
C ASP A 17 -48.43 27.35 -42.72
N ALA A 18 -48.32 27.26 -44.05
CA ALA A 18 -47.18 26.55 -44.67
C ALA A 18 -45.83 27.26 -44.43
N LEU A 19 -45.79 28.60 -44.41
CA LEU A 19 -44.60 29.37 -44.09
C LEU A 19 -44.16 29.19 -42.61
N VAL A 20 -45.13 29.25 -41.69
CA VAL A 20 -44.85 28.99 -40.25
C VAL A 20 -44.30 27.61 -40.05
N HIS A 21 -44.96 26.59 -40.64
CA HIS A 21 -44.46 25.20 -40.57
C HIS A 21 -43.07 25.05 -41.21
N MET A 22 -42.78 25.71 -42.32
CA MET A 22 -41.50 25.68 -42.97
C MET A 22 -40.41 26.29 -42.08
N PHE A 23 -40.62 27.52 -41.55
CA PHE A 23 -39.64 28.13 -40.67
C PHE A 23 -39.40 27.37 -39.37
N ALA A 24 -40.43 26.82 -38.76
CA ALA A 24 -40.36 25.97 -37.59
C ALA A 24 -39.48 24.69 -37.84
N LYS A 25 -39.69 24.04 -39.00
CA LYS A 25 -38.94 22.85 -39.43
C LYS A 25 -37.52 23.14 -39.89
N CYS A 26 -37.32 24.31 -40.54
CA CYS A 26 -35.97 24.73 -41.02
C CYS A 26 -35.07 25.31 -39.93
N GLY A 27 -35.46 25.24 -38.65
CA GLY A 27 -34.62 25.70 -37.54
C GLY A 27 -34.65 27.21 -37.31
N ALA A 28 -35.75 27.90 -37.65
CA ALA A 28 -35.95 29.31 -37.37
C ALA A 28 -37.29 29.57 -36.65
N PRO A 29 -37.54 28.93 -35.46
CA PRO A 29 -38.83 29.06 -34.77
C PRO A 29 -39.14 30.49 -34.31
N SER A 30 -38.17 31.33 -34.06
CA SER A 30 -38.33 32.72 -33.71
C SER A 30 -39.00 33.51 -34.84
N LYS A 31 -38.62 33.27 -36.11
CA LYS A 31 -39.28 33.88 -37.28
C LYS A 31 -40.69 33.35 -37.51
N ALA A 32 -40.92 32.07 -37.22
CA ALA A 32 -42.24 31.47 -37.26
C ALA A 32 -43.16 32.11 -36.20
N GLU A 33 -42.69 32.36 -35.00
CA GLU A 33 -43.42 33.07 -33.94
C GLU A 33 -43.72 34.53 -34.33
N GLU A 34 -42.76 35.26 -34.87
CA GLU A 34 -42.97 36.62 -35.36
C GLU A 34 -44.08 36.71 -36.41
N LEU A 35 -44.14 35.77 -37.37
CA LEU A 35 -45.20 35.68 -38.36
C LEU A 35 -46.56 35.45 -37.72
N LEU A 36 -46.68 34.58 -36.72
CA LEU A 36 -47.92 34.35 -36.00
C LEU A 36 -48.45 35.58 -35.26
N ILE A 37 -47.53 36.36 -34.70
CA ILE A 37 -47.85 37.58 -33.94
C ILE A 37 -48.33 38.71 -34.90
N ILE A 38 -47.64 38.88 -36.03
CA ILE A 38 -47.90 39.98 -36.98
C ILE A 38 -49.21 39.82 -37.69
N TYR A 39 -49.57 38.56 -38.06
CA TYR A 39 -50.73 38.34 -38.99
C TYR A 39 -51.97 37.78 -38.30
N GLU A 40 -52.01 37.68 -36.94
CA GLU A 40 -53.17 37.22 -36.14
C GLU A 40 -53.88 35.92 -36.62
N SER A 41 -53.27 35.18 -37.56
CA SER A 41 -53.71 33.84 -37.98
C SER A 41 -53.21 32.76 -37.04
N ARG A 42 -53.99 32.55 -35.97
CA ARG A 42 -53.56 31.70 -34.84
C ARG A 42 -54.39 30.41 -34.88
N THR A 43 -53.85 29.38 -35.55
CA THR A 43 -54.46 28.06 -35.56
C THR A 43 -53.71 27.17 -34.58
N LEU A 44 -54.38 26.14 -34.09
CA LEU A 44 -53.77 25.13 -33.25
C LEU A 44 -52.49 24.50 -33.89
N SER A 45 -52.59 24.21 -35.20
CA SER A 45 -51.54 23.61 -36.00
C SER A 45 -50.28 24.50 -36.10
N THR A 46 -50.44 25.81 -36.28
CA THR A 46 -49.30 26.75 -36.35
C THR A 46 -48.62 26.95 -35.03
N TRP A 47 -49.38 27.07 -33.95
CA TRP A 47 -48.78 27.15 -32.62
C TRP A 47 -48.02 25.87 -32.25
N THR A 48 -48.63 24.68 -32.54
CA THR A 48 -47.92 23.40 -32.27
C THR A 48 -46.64 23.24 -33.06
N ALA A 49 -46.61 23.71 -34.31
CA ALA A 49 -45.39 23.71 -35.13
C ALA A 49 -44.30 24.60 -34.54
N VAL A 50 -44.62 25.78 -34.02
CA VAL A 50 -43.65 26.69 -33.37
C VAL A 50 -43.15 26.09 -32.08
N ILE A 51 -43.99 25.52 -31.23
CA ILE A 51 -43.66 24.88 -29.98
C ILE A 51 -42.73 23.69 -30.24
N ASP A 52 -43.00 22.82 -31.23
CA ASP A 52 -42.15 21.69 -31.62
C ASP A 52 -40.80 22.20 -32.18
N GLY A 53 -40.81 23.30 -32.98
CA GLY A 53 -39.59 23.93 -33.48
C GLY A 53 -38.67 24.40 -32.38
N TYR A 54 -39.18 25.12 -31.39
CA TYR A 54 -38.39 25.53 -30.20
C TYR A 54 -37.93 24.32 -29.37
N SER A 55 -38.76 23.32 -29.17
CA SER A 55 -38.43 22.11 -28.42
C SER A 55 -37.27 21.33 -29.08
N ARG A 56 -37.28 21.20 -30.42
CA ARG A 56 -36.19 20.55 -31.18
C ARG A 56 -34.84 21.28 -31.06
N GLN A 57 -34.88 22.61 -30.92
CA GLN A 57 -33.68 23.44 -30.74
C GLN A 57 -33.20 23.51 -29.28
N GLY A 58 -33.83 22.83 -28.35
CA GLY A 58 -33.50 22.88 -26.93
C GLY A 58 -33.90 24.17 -26.23
N GLN A 59 -34.71 25.04 -26.90
CA GLN A 59 -35.23 26.31 -26.36
C GLN A 59 -36.57 26.10 -25.63
N GLY A 60 -36.58 25.20 -24.66
CA GLY A 60 -37.78 24.74 -23.96
C GLY A 60 -38.56 25.86 -23.24
N LEU A 61 -37.85 26.89 -22.70
CA LEU A 61 -38.52 28.02 -22.07
C LEU A 61 -39.37 28.84 -23.06
N GLN A 62 -38.86 29.06 -24.27
CA GLN A 62 -39.62 29.76 -25.34
C GLN A 62 -40.82 28.90 -25.79
N ALA A 63 -40.61 27.56 -25.91
CA ALA A 63 -41.67 26.64 -26.24
C ALA A 63 -42.82 26.72 -25.22
N LEU A 64 -42.52 26.72 -23.92
CA LEU A 64 -43.53 26.87 -22.86
C LEU A 64 -44.26 28.23 -22.89
N ARG A 65 -43.56 29.30 -23.15
CA ARG A 65 -44.17 30.64 -23.32
C ARG A 65 -45.14 30.64 -24.51
N CYS A 66 -44.76 30.03 -25.62
CA CYS A 66 -45.66 29.89 -26.76
C CYS A 66 -46.87 29.02 -26.42
N PHE A 67 -46.68 27.97 -25.60
CA PHE A 67 -47.84 27.16 -25.16
C PHE A 67 -48.80 27.95 -24.25
N GLU A 68 -48.29 28.76 -23.34
CA GLU A 68 -49.08 29.65 -22.48
C GLU A 68 -49.87 30.70 -23.34
N LYS A 69 -49.21 31.30 -24.35
CA LYS A 69 -49.90 32.18 -25.28
C LYS A 69 -51.03 31.49 -26.04
N MET A 70 -50.79 30.25 -26.53
CA MET A 70 -51.79 29.44 -27.19
C MET A 70 -52.99 29.13 -26.26
N GLN A 71 -52.74 28.87 -24.97
CA GLN A 71 -53.80 28.71 -23.96
C GLN A 71 -54.59 29.98 -23.74
N SER A 72 -53.91 31.17 -23.71
CA SER A 72 -54.58 32.48 -23.56
C SER A 72 -55.40 32.87 -24.75
N ASP A 73 -55.08 32.38 -25.95
CA ASP A 73 -55.86 32.57 -27.17
C ASP A 73 -57.17 31.78 -27.20
N GLY A 74 -57.45 30.93 -26.15
CA GLY A 74 -58.70 30.19 -26.01
C GLY A 74 -58.85 29.00 -26.97
N LEU A 75 -57.78 28.54 -27.59
CA LEU A 75 -57.79 27.38 -28.48
C LEU A 75 -57.99 26.06 -27.71
N SER A 76 -58.86 25.18 -28.23
CA SER A 76 -58.99 23.85 -27.68
C SER A 76 -57.73 23.02 -27.97
N LEU A 77 -57.04 22.58 -26.90
CA LEU A 77 -55.79 21.85 -27.02
C LEU A 77 -56.05 20.41 -27.44
N ASP A 78 -55.26 19.91 -28.39
CA ASP A 78 -55.24 18.52 -28.80
C ASP A 78 -54.05 17.73 -28.18
N GLY A 79 -54.05 16.43 -28.38
CA GLY A 79 -52.99 15.57 -27.87
C GLY A 79 -51.59 15.91 -28.38
N VAL A 80 -51.47 16.49 -29.58
CA VAL A 80 -50.18 16.89 -30.18
C VAL A 80 -49.64 18.14 -29.49
N ALA A 81 -50.46 19.11 -29.18
CA ALA A 81 -50.12 20.32 -28.47
C ALA A 81 -49.58 19.97 -27.04
N TYR A 82 -50.27 19.09 -26.32
CA TYR A 82 -49.80 18.60 -25.02
C TYR A 82 -48.47 17.83 -25.11
N ALA A 83 -48.30 16.96 -26.12
CA ALA A 83 -47.04 16.23 -26.31
C ALA A 83 -45.85 17.15 -26.57
N CYS A 84 -46.02 18.22 -27.38
CA CYS A 84 -44.98 19.21 -27.63
C CYS A 84 -44.64 20.01 -26.36
N ALA A 85 -45.67 20.38 -25.55
CA ALA A 85 -45.46 21.06 -24.28
C ALA A 85 -44.75 20.19 -23.23
N LEU A 86 -45.13 18.92 -23.12
CA LEU A 86 -44.47 17.93 -22.22
C LEU A 86 -43.02 17.73 -22.62
N LYS A 87 -42.70 17.63 -23.89
CA LYS A 87 -41.31 17.55 -24.39
C LYS A 87 -40.51 18.80 -24.03
N ALA A 88 -41.10 19.99 -24.09
CA ALA A 88 -40.50 21.21 -23.62
C ALA A 88 -40.30 21.19 -22.10
N CYS A 89 -41.30 20.77 -21.30
CA CYS A 89 -41.16 20.60 -19.84
C CYS A 89 -39.99 19.68 -19.46
N GLY A 90 -39.86 18.52 -20.13
CA GLY A 90 -38.77 17.58 -19.93
C GLY A 90 -37.40 18.13 -20.23
N SER A 91 -37.28 19.01 -21.27
CA SER A 91 -36.00 19.64 -21.65
C SER A 91 -35.51 20.68 -20.65
N VAL A 92 -36.43 21.38 -19.97
CA VAL A 92 -36.14 22.47 -19.01
C VAL A 92 -36.29 22.02 -17.56
N GLN A 93 -36.72 20.79 -17.35
CA GLN A 93 -37.04 20.22 -16.03
C GLN A 93 -38.12 21.00 -15.28
N ALA A 94 -39.11 21.53 -16.01
CA ALA A 94 -40.25 22.28 -15.46
C ALA A 94 -41.29 21.33 -14.91
N VAL A 95 -41.05 20.76 -13.74
CA VAL A 95 -41.85 19.73 -13.09
C VAL A 95 -43.27 20.16 -12.81
N ASP A 96 -43.47 21.37 -12.26
CA ASP A 96 -44.80 21.85 -11.84
C ASP A 96 -45.72 22.05 -13.03
N LYS A 97 -45.18 22.65 -14.11
CA LYS A 97 -45.94 22.79 -15.33
C LYS A 97 -46.31 21.46 -16.00
N GLY A 98 -45.33 20.50 -15.94
CA GLY A 98 -45.58 19.12 -16.39
C GLY A 98 -46.71 18.42 -15.62
N LYS A 99 -46.79 18.62 -14.30
CA LYS A 99 -47.90 18.09 -13.46
C LYS A 99 -49.22 18.77 -13.78
N GLU A 100 -49.26 20.08 -14.01
CA GLU A 100 -50.47 20.76 -14.43
C GLU A 100 -51.01 20.14 -15.73
N ILE A 101 -50.13 19.96 -16.72
CA ILE A 101 -50.51 19.36 -18.01
C ILE A 101 -50.96 17.90 -17.80
N HIS A 102 -50.32 17.15 -16.95
CA HIS A 102 -50.72 15.78 -16.62
C HIS A 102 -52.13 15.70 -16.02
N CYS A 103 -52.46 16.57 -15.05
CA CYS A 103 -53.78 16.65 -14.47
C CYS A 103 -54.85 16.97 -15.55
N GLU A 104 -54.54 17.86 -16.49
CA GLU A 104 -55.42 18.21 -17.58
C GLU A 104 -55.65 17.03 -18.55
N ILE A 105 -54.60 16.28 -18.91
CA ILE A 105 -54.64 15.08 -19.74
C ILE A 105 -55.55 14.03 -19.12
N ILE A 106 -55.46 13.81 -17.78
CA ILE A 106 -56.31 12.89 -17.04
C ILE A 106 -57.74 13.38 -17.08
N ARG A 107 -58.02 14.67 -16.83
CA ARG A 107 -59.37 15.24 -16.84
C ARG A 107 -60.06 15.09 -18.19
N GLN A 108 -59.32 15.19 -19.28
CA GLN A 108 -59.80 15.02 -20.64
C GLN A 108 -59.86 13.58 -21.14
N GLY A 109 -59.39 12.61 -20.31
CA GLY A 109 -59.39 11.18 -20.69
C GLY A 109 -58.43 10.84 -21.84
N LEU A 110 -57.40 11.63 -22.09
CA LEU A 110 -56.50 11.53 -23.26
C LEU A 110 -55.35 10.53 -23.06
N LEU A 111 -55.26 9.86 -21.91
CA LEU A 111 -54.21 8.84 -21.62
C LEU A 111 -54.30 7.59 -22.52
N THR A 112 -55.38 7.39 -23.21
CA THR A 112 -55.55 6.31 -24.22
C THR A 112 -54.70 6.56 -25.47
N ASN A 113 -54.26 7.79 -25.69
CA ASN A 113 -53.33 8.13 -26.77
C ASN A 113 -51.90 7.78 -26.38
N ILE A 114 -51.34 6.69 -26.95
CA ILE A 114 -50.01 6.18 -26.65
C ILE A 114 -48.89 7.21 -26.90
N VAL A 115 -49.01 8.09 -27.90
CA VAL A 115 -48.00 9.11 -28.21
C VAL A 115 -47.94 10.16 -27.09
N LEU A 116 -49.11 10.53 -26.54
CA LEU A 116 -49.22 11.48 -25.45
C LEU A 116 -48.73 10.88 -24.15
N ALA A 117 -49.10 9.62 -23.89
CA ALA A 117 -48.64 8.85 -22.73
C ALA A 117 -47.12 8.68 -22.73
N ASN A 118 -46.53 8.37 -23.89
CA ASN A 118 -45.06 8.31 -24.04
C ASN A 118 -44.37 9.67 -23.85
N ALA A 119 -44.99 10.75 -24.28
CA ALA A 119 -44.49 12.12 -24.04
C ALA A 119 -44.49 12.44 -22.51
N LEU A 120 -45.52 12.00 -21.80
CA LEU A 120 -45.64 12.18 -20.37
C LEU A 120 -44.58 11.35 -19.62
N LEU A 121 -44.38 10.11 -20.03
CA LEU A 121 -43.31 9.23 -19.50
C LEU A 121 -41.91 9.86 -19.74
N ASP A 122 -41.63 10.35 -20.97
CA ASP A 122 -40.35 11.00 -21.31
C ASP A 122 -40.11 12.25 -20.44
N MET A 123 -41.15 13.03 -20.20
CA MET A 123 -41.08 14.21 -19.34
C MET A 123 -40.69 13.84 -17.91
N TYR A 124 -41.42 12.89 -17.29
CA TYR A 124 -41.12 12.49 -15.91
C TYR A 124 -39.78 11.79 -15.75
N THR A 125 -39.37 10.96 -16.72
CA THR A 125 -38.06 10.30 -16.72
C THR A 125 -36.90 11.30 -16.83
N LYS A 126 -37.06 12.34 -17.68
CA LYS A 126 -36.08 13.44 -17.80
C LYS A 126 -36.01 14.33 -16.55
N CYS A 127 -37.17 14.54 -15.89
CA CYS A 127 -37.23 15.28 -14.63
C CYS A 127 -36.77 14.47 -13.42
N GLY A 128 -36.47 13.17 -13.59
CA GLY A 128 -35.98 12.32 -12.50
C GLY A 128 -37.04 11.75 -11.56
N LEU A 129 -38.32 11.95 -11.90
CA LEU A 129 -39.48 11.50 -11.09
C LEU A 129 -39.92 10.09 -11.50
N LEU A 130 -39.04 9.11 -11.37
CA LEU A 130 -39.26 7.74 -11.83
C LEU A 130 -40.44 7.03 -11.16
N SER A 131 -40.76 7.35 -9.89
CA SER A 131 -41.90 6.78 -9.20
C SER A 131 -43.22 7.19 -9.86
N ILE A 132 -43.35 8.47 -10.25
CA ILE A 132 -44.53 8.97 -10.94
C ILE A 132 -44.57 8.42 -12.37
N ALA A 133 -43.43 8.37 -13.06
CA ALA A 133 -43.36 7.76 -14.41
C ALA A 133 -43.84 6.30 -14.37
N ARG A 134 -43.44 5.55 -13.30
CA ARG A 134 -43.90 4.17 -13.10
C ARG A 134 -45.42 4.04 -12.89
N SER A 135 -45.99 4.93 -12.09
CA SER A 135 -47.47 4.98 -11.94
C SER A 135 -48.16 5.26 -13.25
N VAL A 136 -47.67 6.24 -14.02
CA VAL A 136 -48.24 6.55 -15.36
C VAL A 136 -48.10 5.36 -16.28
N LEU A 137 -47.00 4.64 -16.31
CA LEU A 137 -46.83 3.43 -17.11
C LEU A 137 -47.89 2.36 -16.75
N GLN A 138 -48.25 2.22 -15.47
CA GLN A 138 -49.24 1.26 -15.00
C GLN A 138 -50.65 1.66 -15.39
N GLU A 139 -50.95 2.96 -15.55
CA GLU A 139 -52.24 3.51 -15.96
C GLU A 139 -52.49 3.43 -17.48
N ILE A 140 -51.44 3.22 -18.28
CA ILE A 140 -51.58 3.10 -19.77
C ILE A 140 -52.22 1.77 -20.12
N PRO A 141 -53.39 1.77 -20.84
CA PRO A 141 -54.10 0.53 -21.15
C PRO A 141 -53.35 -0.38 -22.14
N CYS A 142 -52.62 0.19 -23.10
CA CYS A 142 -51.84 -0.54 -24.08
C CYS A 142 -50.43 0.00 -24.10
N ARG A 143 -49.50 -0.72 -23.50
CA ARG A 143 -48.09 -0.37 -23.45
C ARG A 143 -47.39 -0.89 -24.69
N ASP A 144 -46.60 -0.06 -25.32
CA ASP A 144 -45.76 -0.43 -26.47
C ASP A 144 -44.26 -0.55 -26.08
N ALA A 145 -43.44 -1.06 -26.97
CA ALA A 145 -42.02 -1.17 -26.78
C ALA A 145 -41.34 0.19 -26.45
N ALA A 146 -41.89 1.29 -26.99
CA ALA A 146 -41.34 2.64 -26.75
C ALA A 146 -41.60 3.10 -25.30
N SER A 147 -42.79 2.79 -24.74
CA SER A 147 -43.12 3.10 -23.34
C SER A 147 -42.12 2.45 -22.36
N TRP A 148 -41.80 1.17 -22.55
CA TRP A 148 -40.87 0.42 -21.76
C TRP A 148 -39.44 0.94 -21.93
N ASN A 149 -39.02 1.25 -23.19
CA ASN A 149 -37.68 1.81 -23.45
C ASN A 149 -37.45 3.14 -22.70
N LEU A 150 -38.48 4.01 -22.67
CA LEU A 150 -38.38 5.27 -21.92
C LEU A 150 -38.11 5.07 -20.44
N MET A 151 -38.77 4.05 -19.83
CA MET A 151 -38.52 3.70 -18.43
C MET A 151 -37.16 3.10 -18.20
N ILE A 152 -36.72 2.15 -19.02
CA ILE A 152 -35.39 1.52 -18.95
C ILE A 152 -34.30 2.59 -19.06
N VAL A 153 -34.38 3.48 -20.07
CA VAL A 153 -33.43 4.59 -20.27
C VAL A 153 -33.48 5.58 -19.09
N GLY A 154 -34.68 5.84 -18.55
CA GLY A 154 -34.85 6.71 -17.38
C GLY A 154 -34.15 6.15 -16.15
N TYR A 155 -34.28 4.86 -15.84
CA TYR A 155 -33.57 4.22 -14.74
C TYR A 155 -32.07 4.21 -14.93
N ILE A 156 -31.57 3.94 -16.14
CA ILE A 156 -30.14 3.97 -16.46
C ILE A 156 -29.54 5.35 -16.23
N ARG A 157 -30.24 6.44 -16.67
CA ARG A 157 -29.78 7.82 -16.44
C ARG A 157 -29.64 8.16 -14.96
N GLN A 158 -30.48 7.59 -14.11
CA GLN A 158 -30.44 7.78 -12.66
C GLN A 158 -29.53 6.78 -11.91
N LYS A 159 -28.70 6.03 -12.64
CA LYS A 159 -27.80 4.99 -12.09
C LYS A 159 -28.52 3.87 -11.34
N ARG A 160 -29.79 3.63 -11.64
CA ARG A 160 -30.64 2.58 -11.08
C ARG A 160 -30.78 1.42 -12.09
N ALA A 161 -29.65 0.80 -12.41
CA ALA A 161 -29.59 -0.20 -13.48
C ALA A 161 -30.33 -1.51 -13.14
N ARG A 162 -30.48 -1.83 -11.85
CA ARG A 162 -31.24 -3.04 -11.41
C ARG A 162 -32.70 -2.92 -11.78
N GLU A 163 -33.32 -1.80 -11.47
CA GLU A 163 -34.72 -1.54 -11.80
C GLU A 163 -34.93 -1.41 -13.33
N ALA A 164 -33.91 -1.05 -14.09
CA ALA A 164 -33.97 -1.10 -15.55
C ALA A 164 -34.08 -2.56 -16.06
N LEU A 165 -33.36 -3.51 -15.45
CA LEU A 165 -33.47 -4.93 -15.77
C LEU A 165 -34.81 -5.52 -15.34
N ASP A 166 -35.32 -5.13 -14.15
CA ASP A 166 -36.65 -5.56 -13.68
C ASP A 166 -37.74 -5.12 -14.66
N CYS A 167 -37.67 -3.87 -15.19
CA CYS A 167 -38.58 -3.39 -16.24
C CYS A 167 -38.51 -4.19 -17.54
N PHE A 168 -37.30 -4.62 -17.91
CA PHE A 168 -37.13 -5.46 -19.11
C PHE A 168 -37.75 -6.84 -18.92
N GLU A 169 -37.58 -7.45 -17.75
CA GLU A 169 -38.22 -8.74 -17.42
C GLU A 169 -39.77 -8.63 -17.39
N GLU A 170 -40.30 -7.55 -16.81
CA GLU A 170 -41.76 -7.29 -16.83
C GLU A 170 -42.29 -7.14 -18.26
N MET A 171 -41.59 -6.35 -19.09
CA MET A 171 -41.97 -6.19 -20.50
C MET A 171 -42.02 -7.55 -21.23
N GLN A 172 -41.06 -8.45 -20.96
CA GLN A 172 -41.04 -9.78 -21.55
C GLN A 172 -42.21 -10.64 -21.03
N SER A 173 -42.55 -10.50 -19.73
CA SER A 173 -43.68 -11.22 -19.13
C SER A 173 -45.02 -10.78 -19.72
N GLU A 174 -45.12 -9.53 -20.18
CA GLU A 174 -46.30 -9.03 -20.93
C GLU A 174 -46.33 -9.48 -22.41
N GLY A 175 -45.33 -10.26 -22.86
CA GLY A 175 -45.26 -10.78 -24.23
C GLY A 175 -44.82 -9.74 -25.28
N ILE A 176 -44.29 -8.61 -24.86
CA ILE A 176 -43.80 -7.56 -25.78
C ILE A 176 -42.40 -7.92 -26.28
N VAL A 177 -42.25 -8.04 -27.60
CA VAL A 177 -40.96 -8.36 -28.23
C VAL A 177 -40.05 -7.12 -28.17
N PRO A 178 -38.79 -7.25 -27.58
CA PRO A 178 -37.87 -6.13 -27.54
C PRO A 178 -37.30 -5.80 -28.93
N ASP A 179 -37.24 -4.51 -29.24
CA ASP A 179 -36.56 -4.01 -30.42
C ASP A 179 -35.05 -3.83 -30.16
N GLY A 180 -34.24 -3.54 -31.19
CA GLY A 180 -32.79 -3.33 -31.06
C GLY A 180 -32.44 -2.22 -30.08
N LYS A 181 -33.29 -1.19 -29.93
CA LYS A 181 -33.05 -0.07 -28.99
C LYS A 181 -33.21 -0.49 -27.54
N ILE A 182 -34.22 -1.31 -27.25
CA ILE A 182 -34.46 -1.86 -25.92
C ILE A 182 -33.32 -2.80 -25.53
N LEU A 183 -32.93 -3.70 -26.45
CA LEU A 183 -31.81 -4.60 -26.24
C LEU A 183 -30.52 -3.84 -25.96
N ALA A 184 -30.21 -2.80 -26.74
CA ALA A 184 -29.04 -1.96 -26.52
C ALA A 184 -29.09 -1.23 -25.16
N SER A 185 -30.25 -0.73 -24.76
CA SER A 185 -30.46 -0.11 -23.45
C SER A 185 -30.28 -1.12 -22.30
N THR A 186 -30.82 -2.33 -22.45
CA THR A 186 -30.70 -3.39 -21.45
C THR A 186 -29.30 -3.91 -21.32
N LEU A 187 -28.57 -4.10 -22.44
CA LEU A 187 -27.13 -4.42 -22.41
C LEU A 187 -26.31 -3.38 -21.65
N LYS A 188 -26.64 -2.10 -21.82
CA LYS A 188 -25.99 -1.02 -21.06
C LYS A 188 -26.27 -1.13 -19.56
N ALA A 189 -27.46 -1.56 -19.14
CA ALA A 189 -27.78 -1.84 -17.74
C ALA A 189 -27.00 -3.05 -17.23
N CYS A 190 -26.88 -4.14 -18.00
CA CYS A 190 -26.05 -5.31 -17.68
C CYS A 190 -24.58 -4.90 -17.46
N GLY A 191 -24.02 -4.07 -18.34
CA GLY A 191 -22.65 -3.57 -18.20
C GLY A 191 -22.42 -2.72 -16.95
N ILE A 192 -23.40 -1.92 -16.52
CA ILE A 192 -23.31 -1.12 -15.29
C ILE A 192 -23.34 -2.01 -14.02
N LEU A 193 -24.11 -3.11 -14.06
CA LEU A 193 -24.25 -4.04 -12.94
C LEU A 193 -23.24 -5.18 -12.96
N HIS A 194 -22.38 -5.25 -13.97
CA HIS A 194 -21.48 -6.37 -14.23
C HIS A 194 -22.22 -7.73 -14.30
N ALA A 195 -23.47 -7.72 -14.76
CA ALA A 195 -24.34 -8.90 -14.86
C ALA A 195 -24.07 -9.66 -16.18
N ILE A 196 -22.95 -10.41 -16.21
CA ILE A 196 -22.49 -11.08 -17.44
C ILE A 196 -23.47 -12.14 -17.92
N GLU A 197 -24.03 -12.97 -17.03
CA GLU A 197 -24.97 -14.05 -17.37
C GLU A 197 -26.18 -13.53 -18.11
N LYS A 198 -26.83 -12.46 -17.59
CA LYS A 198 -27.98 -11.84 -18.28
C LYS A 198 -27.57 -11.19 -19.61
N GLY A 199 -26.36 -10.64 -19.69
CA GLY A 199 -25.82 -10.11 -20.93
C GLY A 199 -25.62 -11.18 -21.97
N GLU A 200 -25.17 -12.37 -21.60
CA GLU A 200 -25.00 -13.53 -22.47
C GLU A 200 -26.35 -14.08 -22.98
N ASP A 201 -27.36 -14.15 -22.13
CA ASP A 201 -28.70 -14.54 -22.52
C ASP A 201 -29.30 -13.60 -23.59
N ILE A 202 -29.06 -12.30 -23.42
CA ILE A 202 -29.49 -11.30 -24.42
C ILE A 202 -28.65 -11.44 -25.70
N HIS A 203 -27.37 -11.69 -25.63
CA HIS A 203 -26.51 -11.95 -26.78
C HIS A 203 -27.00 -13.13 -27.59
N GLN A 204 -27.33 -14.25 -26.94
CA GLN A 204 -27.86 -15.44 -27.58
C GLN A 204 -29.19 -15.15 -28.35
N LYS A 205 -30.09 -14.34 -27.74
CA LYS A 205 -31.31 -13.90 -28.41
C LYS A 205 -31.02 -13.04 -29.63
N ILE A 206 -30.08 -12.09 -29.52
CA ILE A 206 -29.67 -11.23 -30.62
C ILE A 206 -29.13 -12.06 -31.80
N LEU A 207 -28.35 -13.10 -31.52
CA LEU A 207 -27.84 -14.02 -32.53
C LEU A 207 -28.96 -14.86 -33.18
N ALA A 208 -29.86 -15.39 -32.37
CA ALA A 208 -31.03 -16.18 -32.85
C ALA A 208 -31.95 -15.38 -33.78
N ASP A 209 -32.13 -14.08 -33.47
CA ASP A 209 -32.97 -13.18 -34.26
C ASP A 209 -32.25 -12.52 -35.44
N GLY A 210 -30.94 -12.77 -35.60
CA GLY A 210 -30.11 -12.24 -36.69
C GLY A 210 -29.98 -10.70 -36.68
N LEU A 211 -30.17 -10.05 -35.55
CA LEU A 211 -30.21 -8.59 -35.44
C LEU A 211 -28.85 -7.88 -35.59
N LEU A 212 -27.74 -8.59 -35.44
CA LEU A 212 -26.38 -8.05 -35.55
C LEU A 212 -26.02 -7.61 -36.98
N THR A 213 -26.65 -8.15 -37.98
CA THR A 213 -26.32 -7.89 -39.40
C THR A 213 -26.69 -6.49 -39.86
N ASN A 214 -27.63 -5.84 -39.18
CA ASN A 214 -28.22 -4.57 -39.64
C ASN A 214 -28.15 -3.42 -38.60
N ASP A 215 -27.74 -3.64 -37.36
CA ASP A 215 -27.75 -2.63 -36.32
C ASP A 215 -26.36 -2.47 -35.62
N VAL A 216 -25.56 -1.53 -36.12
CA VAL A 216 -24.26 -1.17 -35.58
C VAL A 216 -24.36 -0.69 -34.11
N ILE A 217 -25.46 -0.03 -33.75
CA ILE A 217 -25.66 0.49 -32.38
C ILE A 217 -25.82 -0.66 -31.41
N LEU A 218 -26.55 -1.72 -31.79
CA LEU A 218 -26.71 -2.92 -30.98
C LEU A 218 -25.38 -3.66 -30.81
N GLY A 219 -24.59 -3.79 -31.88
CA GLY A 219 -23.24 -4.36 -31.82
C GLY A 219 -22.32 -3.61 -30.89
N ASN A 220 -22.30 -2.27 -30.97
CA ASN A 220 -21.53 -1.43 -30.07
C ASN A 220 -21.96 -1.58 -28.61
N ALA A 221 -23.28 -1.69 -28.35
CA ALA A 221 -23.80 -1.88 -27.00
C ALA A 221 -23.40 -3.25 -26.41
N LEU A 222 -23.34 -4.30 -27.27
CA LEU A 222 -22.93 -5.63 -26.86
C LEU A 222 -21.43 -5.68 -26.52
N VAL A 223 -20.60 -5.07 -27.34
CA VAL A 223 -19.16 -4.94 -27.06
C VAL A 223 -18.92 -4.13 -25.76
N ASP A 224 -19.62 -3.00 -25.57
CA ASP A 224 -19.53 -2.16 -24.36
C ASP A 224 -19.94 -2.93 -23.10
N MET A 225 -20.97 -3.78 -23.20
CA MET A 225 -21.39 -4.64 -22.10
C MET A 225 -20.29 -5.61 -21.68
N TYR A 226 -19.72 -6.37 -22.63
CA TYR A 226 -18.64 -7.32 -22.32
C TYR A 226 -17.39 -6.63 -21.78
N VAL A 227 -17.01 -5.48 -22.33
CA VAL A 227 -15.89 -4.67 -21.84
C VAL A 227 -16.11 -4.26 -20.39
N LYS A 228 -17.32 -3.78 -20.04
CA LYS A 228 -17.63 -3.36 -18.66
C LYS A 228 -17.73 -4.53 -17.69
N CYS A 229 -18.14 -5.70 -18.16
CA CYS A 229 -18.14 -6.93 -17.36
C CYS A 229 -16.75 -7.55 -17.19
N GLY A 230 -15.70 -6.99 -17.84
CA GLY A 230 -14.33 -7.52 -17.78
C GLY A 230 -14.06 -8.73 -18.68
N ALA A 231 -15.02 -9.14 -19.52
CA ALA A 231 -14.91 -10.27 -20.44
C ALA A 231 -14.33 -9.80 -21.79
N LEU A 232 -13.05 -9.36 -21.79
CA LEU A 232 -12.43 -8.73 -22.96
C LEU A 232 -12.27 -9.68 -24.16
N GLU A 233 -12.00 -10.97 -23.90
CA GLU A 233 -11.94 -11.98 -24.96
C GLU A 233 -13.28 -12.08 -25.70
N LYS A 234 -14.39 -12.18 -24.97
CA LYS A 234 -15.74 -12.21 -25.58
C LYS A 234 -16.09 -10.90 -26.30
N ALA A 235 -15.65 -9.75 -25.76
CA ALA A 235 -15.82 -8.47 -26.45
C ALA A 235 -15.09 -8.45 -27.79
N GLN A 236 -13.91 -9.05 -27.84
CA GLN A 236 -13.11 -9.17 -29.06
C GLN A 236 -13.73 -10.17 -30.06
N ASP A 237 -14.24 -11.30 -29.60
CA ASP A 237 -14.96 -12.25 -30.44
C ASP A 237 -16.17 -11.59 -31.12
N VAL A 238 -16.99 -10.88 -30.34
CA VAL A 238 -18.13 -10.12 -30.90
C VAL A 238 -17.66 -9.06 -31.91
N LEU A 239 -16.56 -8.36 -31.64
CA LEU A 239 -16.00 -7.41 -32.60
C LEU A 239 -15.69 -8.08 -33.95
N TRP A 240 -15.15 -9.30 -33.93
CA TRP A 240 -14.83 -10.04 -35.16
C TRP A 240 -16.07 -10.58 -35.88
N GLU A 241 -17.15 -10.85 -35.17
CA GLU A 241 -18.41 -11.29 -35.73
C GLU A 241 -19.21 -10.16 -36.41
N LEU A 242 -18.94 -8.89 -36.03
CA LEU A 242 -19.65 -7.75 -36.59
C LEU A 242 -19.35 -7.55 -38.09
N PRO A 243 -20.36 -7.46 -38.96
CA PRO A 243 -20.16 -7.26 -40.39
C PRO A 243 -19.61 -5.89 -40.74
N VAL A 244 -19.93 -4.87 -39.93
CA VAL A 244 -19.41 -3.51 -40.05
C VAL A 244 -18.85 -3.07 -38.72
N ARG A 245 -17.55 -2.81 -38.69
CA ARG A 245 -16.84 -2.29 -37.54
C ARG A 245 -16.62 -0.81 -37.73
N ASP A 246 -17.17 0.00 -36.87
CA ASP A 246 -16.95 1.43 -36.89
C ASP A 246 -15.87 1.88 -35.88
N ILE A 247 -15.51 3.15 -35.93
CA ILE A 247 -14.52 3.73 -35.01
C ILE A 247 -14.97 3.63 -33.54
N VAL A 248 -16.27 3.60 -33.26
CA VAL A 248 -16.83 3.53 -31.91
C VAL A 248 -16.58 2.14 -31.32
N THR A 249 -16.86 1.08 -32.13
CA THR A 249 -16.64 -0.31 -31.74
C THR A 249 -15.17 -0.56 -31.36
N TRP A 250 -14.24 -0.17 -32.27
CA TRP A 250 -12.82 -0.31 -32.02
C TRP A 250 -12.35 0.48 -30.79
N ASN A 251 -12.80 1.74 -30.64
CA ASN A 251 -12.45 2.53 -29.47
C ASN A 251 -12.96 1.90 -28.18
N THR A 252 -14.13 1.29 -28.19
CA THR A 252 -14.70 0.64 -26.99
C THR A 252 -13.80 -0.52 -26.53
N VAL A 253 -13.35 -1.37 -27.45
CA VAL A 253 -12.43 -2.49 -27.14
C VAL A 253 -11.06 -1.96 -26.68
N ILE A 254 -10.49 -0.98 -27.39
CA ILE A 254 -9.22 -0.35 -27.02
C ILE A 254 -9.28 0.26 -25.62
N VAL A 255 -10.36 0.99 -25.30
CA VAL A 255 -10.60 1.57 -23.98
C VAL A 255 -10.69 0.46 -22.92
N GLY A 256 -11.37 -0.64 -23.24
CA GLY A 256 -11.49 -1.80 -22.36
C GLY A 256 -10.13 -2.38 -21.96
N HIS A 257 -9.29 -2.71 -22.95
CA HIS A 257 -7.93 -3.22 -22.70
C HIS A 257 -7.06 -2.22 -21.92
N VAL A 258 -7.18 -0.92 -22.21
CA VAL A 258 -6.46 0.13 -21.47
C VAL A 258 -6.90 0.21 -20.00
N HIS A 259 -8.22 0.06 -19.72
CA HIS A 259 -8.72 0.09 -18.33
C HIS A 259 -8.30 -1.13 -17.51
N HIS A 260 -8.17 -2.29 -18.15
CA HIS A 260 -7.70 -3.52 -17.50
C HIS A 260 -6.17 -3.63 -17.47
N GLY A 261 -5.44 -2.61 -17.95
CA GLY A 261 -3.97 -2.60 -17.91
C GLY A 261 -3.30 -3.40 -19.04
N GLU A 262 -4.05 -3.90 -20.00
CA GLU A 262 -3.58 -4.71 -21.12
C GLU A 262 -3.11 -3.83 -22.29
N GLY A 263 -2.09 -3.01 -22.06
CA GLY A 263 -1.60 -2.05 -23.05
C GLY A 263 -1.14 -2.67 -24.36
N ALA A 264 -0.57 -3.88 -24.34
CA ALA A 264 -0.11 -4.58 -25.54
C ALA A 264 -1.29 -4.98 -26.44
N GLN A 265 -2.39 -5.48 -25.86
CA GLN A 265 -3.60 -5.84 -26.61
C GLN A 265 -4.29 -4.60 -27.19
N ALA A 266 -4.33 -3.50 -26.43
CA ALA A 266 -4.86 -2.24 -26.94
C ALA A 266 -4.11 -1.73 -28.17
N LEU A 267 -2.76 -1.85 -28.22
CA LEU A 267 -1.95 -1.53 -29.39
C LEU A 267 -2.21 -2.47 -30.55
N HIS A 268 -2.37 -3.75 -30.29
CA HIS A 268 -2.70 -4.73 -31.33
C HIS A 268 -4.07 -4.40 -31.96
N CYS A 269 -5.09 -4.10 -31.17
CA CYS A 269 -6.40 -3.65 -31.66
C CYS A 269 -6.30 -2.39 -32.50
N PHE A 270 -5.43 -1.45 -32.13
CA PHE A 270 -5.18 -0.23 -32.89
C PHE A 270 -4.54 -0.51 -34.25
N GLU A 271 -3.57 -1.40 -34.32
CA GLU A 271 -2.95 -1.84 -35.57
C GLU A 271 -3.96 -2.50 -36.51
N GLN A 272 -4.86 -3.34 -35.95
CA GLN A 272 -5.95 -3.96 -36.71
C GLN A 272 -6.98 -2.94 -37.21
N MET A 273 -7.38 -1.96 -36.39
CA MET A 273 -8.25 -0.86 -36.79
C MET A 273 -7.68 -0.08 -37.99
N GLN A 274 -6.36 0.16 -37.99
CA GLN A 274 -5.69 0.83 -39.12
C GLN A 274 -5.64 -0.08 -40.34
N HIS A 275 -5.50 -1.40 -40.19
CA HIS A 275 -5.54 -2.37 -41.28
C HIS A 275 -6.93 -2.43 -41.92
N ASP A 276 -8.00 -2.27 -41.13
CA ASP A 276 -9.38 -2.14 -41.64
C ASP A 276 -9.63 -0.79 -42.35
N GLY A 277 -8.62 0.07 -42.49
CA GLY A 277 -8.67 1.33 -43.21
C GLY A 277 -9.37 2.46 -42.45
N LEU A 278 -9.62 2.30 -41.17
CA LEU A 278 -10.25 3.32 -40.31
C LEU A 278 -9.22 4.34 -39.81
N ALA A 279 -9.50 5.62 -40.03
CA ALA A 279 -8.65 6.70 -39.53
C ALA A 279 -8.88 6.93 -38.03
N PRO A 280 -7.79 6.89 -37.19
CA PRO A 280 -7.91 7.16 -35.77
C PRO A 280 -8.42 8.58 -35.49
N ASN A 281 -9.32 8.73 -34.54
CA ASN A 281 -9.76 10.02 -34.04
C ASN A 281 -8.96 10.44 -32.76
N GLU A 282 -9.28 11.61 -32.25
CA GLU A 282 -8.63 12.17 -31.06
C GLU A 282 -8.72 11.21 -29.85
N LEU A 283 -9.89 10.61 -29.62
CA LEU A 283 -10.12 9.65 -28.53
C LEU A 283 -9.25 8.40 -28.70
N THR A 284 -9.16 7.85 -29.94
CA THR A 284 -8.30 6.71 -30.24
C THR A 284 -6.85 7.00 -29.84
N PHE A 285 -6.31 8.16 -30.27
CA PHE A 285 -4.94 8.53 -29.94
C PHE A 285 -4.70 8.69 -28.43
N VAL A 286 -5.62 9.29 -27.70
CA VAL A 286 -5.52 9.42 -26.22
C VAL A 286 -5.45 8.05 -25.56
N CYS A 287 -6.30 7.10 -25.98
CA CYS A 287 -6.32 5.74 -25.43
C CYS A 287 -5.02 4.99 -25.74
N ILE A 288 -4.50 5.11 -26.97
CA ILE A 288 -3.27 4.45 -27.39
C ILE A 288 -2.04 5.06 -26.71
N LEU A 289 -1.97 6.37 -26.50
CA LEU A 289 -0.93 6.98 -25.70
C LEU A 289 -0.96 6.46 -24.25
N LYS A 290 -2.15 6.26 -23.68
CA LYS A 290 -2.30 5.63 -22.36
C LYS A 290 -1.85 4.16 -22.38
N ALA A 291 -2.13 3.41 -23.45
CA ALA A 291 -1.60 2.04 -23.63
C ALA A 291 -0.07 2.04 -23.66
N CYS A 292 0.57 2.94 -24.43
CA CYS A 292 2.03 3.09 -24.44
C CYS A 292 2.61 3.40 -23.07
N SER A 293 1.90 4.21 -22.26
CA SER A 293 2.32 4.52 -20.89
C SER A 293 2.23 3.31 -19.95
N ILE A 294 1.27 2.40 -20.16
CA ILE A 294 1.13 1.16 -19.38
C ILE A 294 2.29 0.21 -19.65
N ILE A 295 2.62 -0.02 -20.94
CA ILE A 295 3.73 -0.91 -21.34
C ILE A 295 5.11 -0.23 -21.25
N LYS A 296 5.16 1.06 -20.89
CA LYS A 296 6.38 1.88 -20.84
C LYS A 296 7.20 1.88 -22.14
N SER A 297 6.55 1.74 -23.30
CA SER A 297 7.22 1.72 -24.61
C SER A 297 7.31 3.13 -25.18
N ILE A 298 8.49 3.71 -25.07
CA ILE A 298 8.78 5.05 -25.61
C ILE A 298 8.75 5.07 -27.14
N ASP A 299 9.27 4.02 -27.80
CA ASP A 299 9.40 3.96 -29.26
C ASP A 299 8.04 3.96 -29.96
N LYS A 300 7.08 3.14 -29.46
CA LYS A 300 5.70 3.16 -29.96
C LYS A 300 5.02 4.51 -29.67
N GLY A 301 5.24 5.09 -28.49
CA GLY A 301 4.74 6.42 -28.15
C GLY A 301 5.23 7.52 -29.08
N GLU A 302 6.50 7.47 -29.51
CA GLU A 302 7.06 8.42 -30.48
C GLU A 302 6.49 8.23 -31.89
N GLN A 303 6.30 7.01 -32.34
CA GLN A 303 5.66 6.72 -33.63
C GLN A 303 4.24 7.33 -33.67
N ILE A 304 3.48 7.18 -32.59
CA ILE A 304 2.14 7.72 -32.46
C ILE A 304 2.20 9.26 -32.40
N HIS A 305 3.14 9.85 -31.65
CA HIS A 305 3.34 11.29 -31.61
C HIS A 305 3.62 11.85 -33.01
N HIS A 306 4.50 11.20 -33.78
CA HIS A 306 4.75 11.57 -35.17
C HIS A 306 3.52 11.41 -36.06
N GLY A 307 2.69 10.39 -35.83
CA GLY A 307 1.41 10.20 -36.54
C GLY A 307 0.43 11.34 -36.26
N ILE A 308 0.25 11.73 -34.99
CA ILE A 308 -0.59 12.86 -34.57
C ILE A 308 -0.11 14.16 -35.21
N LYS A 309 1.21 14.39 -35.24
CA LYS A 309 1.81 15.58 -35.83
C LYS A 309 1.59 15.66 -37.34
N ARG A 310 1.68 14.53 -38.08
CA ARG A 310 1.40 14.47 -39.53
C ARG A 310 -0.06 14.81 -39.84
N GLN A 311 -0.99 14.43 -38.96
CA GLN A 311 -2.41 14.74 -39.13
C GLN A 311 -2.76 16.17 -38.71
N GLY A 312 -1.82 16.98 -38.21
CA GLY A 312 -2.04 18.36 -37.81
C GLY A 312 -2.90 18.53 -36.54
N LEU A 313 -3.13 17.47 -35.77
CA LEU A 313 -4.03 17.49 -34.61
C LEU A 313 -3.44 18.16 -33.37
N LEU A 314 -2.11 18.30 -33.29
CA LEU A 314 -1.41 18.83 -32.10
C LEU A 314 -1.70 20.32 -31.85
N GLY A 315 -1.93 21.11 -32.89
CA GLY A 315 -2.14 22.55 -32.72
C GLY A 315 -3.47 22.94 -32.08
N ASN A 316 -4.48 22.07 -32.15
CA ASN A 316 -5.86 22.38 -31.77
C ASN A 316 -6.37 21.54 -30.55
N SER A 317 -5.65 20.48 -30.12
CA SER A 317 -6.13 19.63 -29.07
C SER A 317 -5.24 19.64 -27.82
N ILE A 318 -5.72 20.32 -26.78
CA ILE A 318 -5.11 20.32 -25.45
C ILE A 318 -5.11 18.91 -24.87
N MET A 319 -6.16 18.11 -25.14
CA MET A 319 -6.32 16.75 -24.60
C MET A 319 -5.22 15.81 -25.12
N LEU A 320 -4.87 15.87 -26.41
CA LEU A 320 -3.78 15.08 -26.99
C LEU A 320 -2.42 15.49 -26.43
N CYS A 321 -2.18 16.79 -26.27
CA CYS A 321 -0.95 17.28 -25.68
C CYS A 321 -0.78 16.80 -24.22
N ASN A 322 -1.85 16.85 -23.42
CA ASN A 322 -1.84 16.36 -22.04
C ASN A 322 -1.59 14.84 -21.97
N ALA A 323 -2.19 14.07 -22.89
CA ALA A 323 -1.94 12.62 -23.01
C ALA A 323 -0.49 12.29 -23.41
N LEU A 324 0.11 13.09 -24.30
CA LEU A 324 1.53 12.96 -24.66
C LEU A 324 2.46 13.29 -23.50
N ILE A 325 2.17 14.33 -22.72
CA ILE A 325 2.93 14.70 -21.53
C ILE A 325 2.90 13.55 -20.52
N ASP A 326 1.71 12.97 -20.23
CA ASP A 326 1.55 11.84 -19.33
C ASP A 326 2.31 10.58 -19.84
N MET A 327 2.18 10.27 -21.13
CA MET A 327 2.87 9.14 -21.75
C MET A 327 4.39 9.28 -21.63
N TYR A 328 4.97 10.42 -21.99
CA TYR A 328 6.40 10.65 -21.87
C TYR A 328 6.87 10.63 -20.41
N GLY A 329 6.06 11.14 -19.48
CA GLY A 329 6.34 11.10 -18.06
C GLY A 329 6.45 9.68 -17.51
N LYS A 330 5.49 8.82 -17.85
CA LYS A 330 5.47 7.41 -17.43
C LYS A 330 6.55 6.57 -18.11
N CYS A 331 7.00 6.98 -19.31
CA CYS A 331 8.16 6.39 -20.01
C CYS A 331 9.51 6.98 -19.56
N ASN A 332 9.56 7.72 -18.45
CA ASN A 332 10.77 8.34 -17.87
C ASN A 332 11.50 9.33 -18.82
N SER A 333 10.76 9.95 -19.74
CA SER A 333 11.29 10.88 -20.75
C SER A 333 10.87 12.33 -20.46
N ILE A 334 11.34 12.87 -19.34
CA ILE A 334 10.95 14.19 -18.80
C ILE A 334 11.22 15.32 -19.80
N THR A 335 12.35 15.27 -20.51
CA THR A 335 12.76 16.30 -21.48
C THR A 335 11.78 16.40 -22.65
N LYS A 336 11.25 15.25 -23.12
CA LYS A 336 10.25 15.24 -24.19
C LYS A 336 8.89 15.70 -23.70
N ALA A 337 8.48 15.32 -22.49
CA ALA A 337 7.26 15.83 -21.86
C ALA A 337 7.31 17.36 -21.72
N GLN A 338 8.43 17.90 -21.23
CA GLN A 338 8.62 19.34 -21.14
C GLN A 338 8.55 20.03 -22.50
N LYS A 339 9.18 19.45 -23.53
CA LYS A 339 9.16 20.01 -24.89
C LYS A 339 7.75 20.07 -25.45
N VAL A 340 6.94 19.01 -25.29
CA VAL A 340 5.53 19.01 -25.70
C VAL A 340 4.77 20.13 -24.99
N PHE A 341 4.97 20.29 -23.68
CA PHE A 341 4.34 21.36 -22.90
C PHE A 341 4.74 22.77 -23.38
N GLU A 342 6.00 22.97 -23.75
CA GLU A 342 6.51 24.26 -24.25
C GLU A 342 5.99 24.60 -25.66
N GLU A 343 5.79 23.58 -26.50
CA GLU A 343 5.25 23.70 -27.86
C GLU A 343 3.71 23.94 -27.88
N MET A 344 2.98 23.78 -26.75
CA MET A 344 1.54 24.00 -26.67
C MET A 344 1.18 25.47 -26.93
N SER A 345 0.28 25.74 -27.87
CA SER A 345 -0.25 27.07 -28.18
C SER A 345 -1.14 27.64 -27.08
N SER A 346 -1.93 26.79 -26.44
CA SER A 346 -2.78 27.13 -25.28
C SER A 346 -2.58 26.10 -24.19
N ARG A 347 -2.58 26.53 -22.93
CA ARG A 347 -2.41 25.68 -21.75
C ARG A 347 -3.60 25.87 -20.83
N ASP A 348 -4.04 24.82 -20.19
CA ASP A 348 -5.06 24.85 -19.16
C ASP A 348 -4.49 24.33 -17.81
N ILE A 349 -5.32 24.30 -16.77
CA ILE A 349 -4.93 23.79 -15.45
C ILE A 349 -4.48 22.32 -15.54
N VAL A 350 -5.13 21.54 -16.40
CA VAL A 350 -4.80 20.13 -16.59
C VAL A 350 -3.40 19.96 -17.18
N SER A 351 -3.00 20.81 -18.15
CA SER A 351 -1.67 20.80 -18.74
C SER A 351 -0.57 21.05 -17.71
N TRP A 352 -0.79 22.05 -16.83
CA TRP A 352 0.14 22.33 -15.72
C TRP A 352 0.21 21.18 -14.73
N ASN A 353 -0.95 20.61 -14.35
CA ASN A 353 -1.02 19.46 -13.45
C ASN A 353 -0.33 18.23 -14.04
N SER A 354 -0.51 17.95 -15.34
CA SER A 354 0.17 16.85 -16.03
C SER A 354 1.68 17.00 -15.95
N LEU A 355 2.24 18.18 -16.22
CA LEU A 355 3.68 18.40 -16.13
C LEU A 355 4.21 18.33 -14.69
N ILE A 356 3.48 18.90 -13.71
CA ILE A 356 3.84 18.78 -12.29
C ILE A 356 3.85 17.31 -11.86
N THR A 357 2.82 16.54 -12.27
CA THR A 357 2.72 15.12 -11.98
C THR A 357 3.90 14.34 -12.58
N VAL A 358 4.29 14.64 -13.81
CA VAL A 358 5.48 14.05 -14.46
C VAL A 358 6.73 14.30 -13.63
N TYR A 359 6.97 15.52 -13.19
CA TYR A 359 8.12 15.83 -12.35
C TYR A 359 8.07 15.08 -11.00
N VAL A 360 6.91 14.95 -10.39
CA VAL A 360 6.74 14.24 -9.10
C VAL A 360 6.92 12.73 -9.25
N GLN A 361 6.45 12.14 -10.35
CA GLN A 361 6.58 10.69 -10.63
C GLN A 361 8.02 10.27 -10.95
N ASN A 362 8.83 11.21 -11.48
CA ASN A 362 10.21 10.97 -11.85
C ASN A 362 11.21 11.58 -10.85
N ASP A 363 10.80 11.78 -9.61
CA ASP A 363 11.62 12.26 -8.48
C ASP A 363 12.26 13.66 -8.65
N GLU A 364 11.82 14.43 -9.66
CA GLU A 364 12.28 15.79 -9.94
C GLU A 364 11.48 16.84 -9.16
N TYR A 365 11.38 16.67 -7.85
CA TYR A 365 10.51 17.44 -6.96
C TYR A 365 10.76 18.95 -6.98
N ARG A 366 12.03 19.38 -7.10
CA ARG A 366 12.40 20.82 -7.21
C ARG A 366 11.86 21.44 -8.49
N LYS A 367 11.86 20.69 -9.60
CA LYS A 367 11.28 21.15 -10.87
C LYS A 367 9.76 21.26 -10.76
N ALA A 368 9.10 20.35 -10.05
CA ALA A 368 7.65 20.45 -9.78
C ALA A 368 7.30 21.74 -9.03
N LEU A 369 8.03 22.10 -7.96
CA LEU A 369 7.83 23.34 -7.21
C LEU A 369 8.11 24.59 -8.06
N ASN A 370 9.11 24.57 -8.93
CA ASN A 370 9.38 25.67 -9.86
C ASN A 370 8.28 25.79 -10.93
N CYS A 371 7.79 24.65 -11.44
CA CYS A 371 6.66 24.62 -12.38
C CYS A 371 5.41 25.25 -11.77
N PHE A 372 5.12 24.98 -10.50
CA PHE A 372 4.05 25.62 -9.75
C PHE A 372 4.20 27.13 -9.64
N LYS A 373 5.40 27.65 -9.38
CA LYS A 373 5.67 29.09 -9.37
C LYS A 373 5.37 29.71 -10.73
N ARG A 374 5.80 29.05 -11.83
CA ARG A 374 5.50 29.49 -13.20
C ARG A 374 4.00 29.47 -13.50
N MET A 375 3.27 28.43 -13.06
CA MET A 375 1.81 28.34 -13.18
C MET A 375 1.11 29.55 -12.59
N LYS A 376 1.50 29.97 -11.36
CA LYS A 376 0.96 31.15 -10.68
C LYS A 376 1.33 32.45 -11.42
N GLN A 377 2.56 32.57 -11.90
CA GLN A 377 3.00 33.77 -12.67
C GLN A 377 2.21 33.93 -13.97
N ASN A 378 1.76 32.84 -14.58
CA ASN A 378 0.90 32.87 -15.78
C ASN A 378 -0.59 33.04 -15.45
N GLY A 379 -0.96 33.32 -14.19
CA GLY A 379 -2.33 33.65 -13.81
C GLY A 379 -3.25 32.43 -13.60
N PHE A 380 -2.72 31.20 -13.63
CA PHE A 380 -3.52 29.99 -13.40
C PHE A 380 -3.72 29.74 -11.91
N SER A 381 -4.98 29.50 -11.54
CA SER A 381 -5.34 29.17 -10.15
C SER A 381 -5.15 27.68 -9.88
N PRO A 382 -4.30 27.27 -8.88
CA PRO A 382 -4.12 25.88 -8.54
C PRO A 382 -5.42 25.23 -8.04
N ASP A 383 -5.62 23.98 -8.37
CA ASP A 383 -6.73 23.15 -7.89
C ASP A 383 -6.25 22.10 -6.85
N SER A 384 -7.17 21.23 -6.41
CA SER A 384 -6.87 20.20 -5.44
C SER A 384 -5.79 19.22 -5.94
N VAL A 385 -5.79 18.89 -7.23
CA VAL A 385 -4.80 17.98 -7.83
C VAL A 385 -3.41 18.59 -7.79
N THR A 386 -3.31 19.88 -8.16
CA THR A 386 -2.05 20.65 -8.06
C THR A 386 -1.46 20.56 -6.65
N PHE A 387 -2.29 20.83 -5.63
CA PHE A 387 -1.82 20.84 -4.25
C PHE A 387 -1.41 19.44 -3.75
N VAL A 388 -2.14 18.38 -4.07
CA VAL A 388 -1.78 17.00 -3.72
C VAL A 388 -0.41 16.62 -4.30
N CYS A 389 -0.16 16.93 -5.57
CA CYS A 389 1.13 16.67 -6.21
C CYS A 389 2.27 17.44 -5.54
N LEU A 390 2.04 18.70 -5.19
CA LEU A 390 3.05 19.55 -4.54
C LEU A 390 3.33 19.12 -3.10
N LEU A 391 2.31 18.73 -2.33
CA LEU A 391 2.48 18.17 -0.99
C LEU A 391 3.28 16.88 -1.03
N LYS A 392 3.03 16.00 -2.03
CA LYS A 392 3.84 14.80 -2.27
C LYS A 392 5.29 15.16 -2.62
N ALA A 393 5.51 16.21 -3.42
CA ALA A 393 6.87 16.70 -3.70
C ALA A 393 7.56 17.18 -2.41
N CYS A 394 6.91 18.03 -1.61
CA CYS A 394 7.44 18.54 -0.34
C CYS A 394 7.74 17.39 0.65
N SER A 395 6.86 16.37 0.73
CA SER A 395 7.05 15.24 1.61
C SER A 395 8.31 14.44 1.28
N ASN A 396 8.61 14.23 0.00
CA ASN A 396 9.74 13.41 -0.42
C ASN A 396 11.09 14.14 -0.27
N ILE A 397 11.13 15.48 -0.47
CA ILE A 397 12.36 16.27 -0.21
C ILE A 397 12.46 16.79 1.23
N ARG A 398 11.50 16.44 2.09
CA ARG A 398 11.38 16.92 3.49
C ARG A 398 11.40 18.45 3.61
N ALA A 399 10.76 19.14 2.66
CA ALA A 399 10.72 20.59 2.59
C ALA A 399 9.56 21.15 3.44
N LEU A 400 9.74 21.20 4.75
CA LEU A 400 8.69 21.65 5.69
C LEU A 400 8.20 23.07 5.41
N LYS A 401 9.11 24.02 5.16
CA LYS A 401 8.74 25.43 4.94
C LYS A 401 7.86 25.64 3.70
N GLU A 402 8.19 24.99 2.60
CA GLU A 402 7.39 25.03 1.37
C GLU A 402 6.05 24.33 1.57
N GLY A 403 6.03 23.22 2.29
CA GLY A 403 4.81 22.51 2.68
C GLY A 403 3.87 23.38 3.51
N GLU A 404 4.37 24.13 4.47
CA GLU A 404 3.59 25.09 5.28
C GLU A 404 3.02 26.24 4.43
N GLN A 405 3.78 26.75 3.47
CA GLN A 405 3.29 27.78 2.55
C GLN A 405 2.12 27.25 1.71
N ILE A 406 2.22 26.02 1.24
CA ILE A 406 1.14 25.36 0.48
C ILE A 406 -0.07 25.11 1.39
N HIS A 407 0.13 24.65 2.62
CA HIS A 407 -0.94 24.48 3.59
C HIS A 407 -1.69 25.79 3.87
N ASN A 408 -0.96 26.89 4.11
CA ASN A 408 -1.55 28.20 4.31
C ASN A 408 -2.36 28.68 3.08
N GLU A 409 -1.90 28.36 1.88
CA GLU A 409 -2.63 28.69 0.64
C GLU A 409 -3.93 27.87 0.51
N ILE A 410 -3.89 26.57 0.83
CA ILE A 410 -5.06 25.66 0.85
C ILE A 410 -6.10 26.16 1.84
N THR A 411 -5.68 26.53 3.06
CA THR A 411 -6.55 27.07 4.13
C THR A 411 -7.17 28.41 3.74
N ARG A 412 -6.38 29.32 3.16
CA ARG A 412 -6.87 30.62 2.69
C ARG A 412 -7.95 30.49 1.62
N ARG A 413 -7.88 29.44 0.78
CA ARG A 413 -8.88 29.18 -0.26
C ARG A 413 -10.08 28.39 0.22
N GLY A 414 -10.10 27.95 1.46
CA GLY A 414 -11.18 27.16 2.05
C GLY A 414 -11.35 25.76 1.43
N LEU A 415 -10.31 25.22 0.78
CA LEU A 415 -10.36 23.92 0.10
C LEU A 415 -10.22 22.76 1.08
N PHE A 416 -9.77 23.02 2.30
CA PHE A 416 -9.36 22.03 3.26
C PHE A 416 -10.53 21.26 3.90
N LYS A 417 -11.56 21.98 4.40
CA LYS A 417 -12.60 21.39 5.28
C LYS A 417 -13.50 20.33 4.62
N LYS A 418 -13.54 20.28 3.29
CA LYS A 418 -14.41 19.36 2.52
C LYS A 418 -13.64 18.35 1.66
N ASN A 419 -12.31 18.41 1.64
CA ASN A 419 -11.51 17.58 0.75
C ASN A 419 -10.57 16.65 1.53
N ILE A 420 -11.01 15.41 1.75
CA ILE A 420 -10.27 14.37 2.48
C ILE A 420 -8.90 14.11 1.86
N VAL A 421 -8.82 14.11 0.52
CA VAL A 421 -7.57 13.83 -0.23
C VAL A 421 -6.50 14.88 0.07
N LEU A 422 -6.89 16.15 0.20
CA LEU A 422 -5.95 17.21 0.63
C LEU A 422 -5.53 17.04 2.08
N GLY A 423 -6.47 16.69 2.96
CA GLY A 423 -6.18 16.42 4.37
C GLY A 423 -5.18 15.29 4.55
N THR A 424 -5.40 14.15 3.89
CA THR A 424 -4.47 13.01 3.94
C THR A 424 -3.10 13.34 3.37
N ALA A 425 -3.03 14.11 2.27
CA ALA A 425 -1.77 14.56 1.69
C ALA A 425 -0.99 15.51 2.63
N LEU A 426 -1.68 16.37 3.38
CA LEU A 426 -1.08 17.24 4.39
C LEU A 426 -0.55 16.42 5.58
N ILE A 427 -1.32 15.45 6.08
CA ILE A 427 -0.90 14.55 7.16
C ILE A 427 0.37 13.79 6.74
N ASP A 428 0.39 13.17 5.54
CA ASP A 428 1.58 12.44 5.03
C ASP A 428 2.79 13.38 4.89
N MET A 429 2.58 14.61 4.39
CA MET A 429 3.65 15.60 4.24
C MET A 429 4.25 15.97 5.59
N TYR A 430 3.44 16.29 6.60
CA TYR A 430 3.95 16.66 7.91
C TYR A 430 4.67 15.51 8.61
N PHE A 431 4.15 14.28 8.50
CA PHE A 431 4.85 13.11 9.04
C PHE A 431 6.22 12.90 8.41
N LYS A 432 6.32 12.94 7.09
CA LYS A 432 7.61 12.75 6.40
C LYS A 432 8.60 13.90 6.67
N CYS A 433 8.09 15.10 6.96
CA CYS A 433 8.90 16.23 7.38
C CYS A 433 9.25 16.24 8.88
N GLY A 434 8.81 15.26 9.67
CA GLY A 434 9.12 15.14 11.10
C GLY A 434 8.27 16.04 12.01
N ALA A 435 7.15 16.58 11.53
CA ALA A 435 6.25 17.47 12.27
C ALA A 435 4.93 16.74 12.66
N SER A 436 5.02 15.65 13.43
CA SER A 436 3.87 14.81 13.81
C SER A 436 2.78 15.56 14.56
N ALA A 437 3.12 16.53 15.42
CA ALA A 437 2.14 17.35 16.12
C ALA A 437 1.22 18.14 15.16
N LYS A 438 1.77 18.72 14.08
CA LYS A 438 0.95 19.42 13.08
C LYS A 438 0.06 18.47 12.27
N ALA A 439 0.53 17.24 12.01
CA ALA A 439 -0.28 16.22 11.36
C ALA A 439 -1.52 15.86 12.20
N GLN A 440 -1.35 15.83 13.53
CA GLN A 440 -2.42 15.61 14.49
C GLN A 440 -3.45 16.76 14.49
N GLU A 441 -2.98 18.03 14.56
CA GLU A 441 -3.84 19.22 14.47
C GLU A 441 -4.72 19.18 13.22
N ILE A 442 -4.16 18.77 12.08
CA ILE A 442 -4.91 18.65 10.81
C ILE A 442 -6.01 17.59 10.90
N LEU A 443 -5.76 16.44 11.53
CA LEU A 443 -6.79 15.43 11.71
C LEU A 443 -7.95 15.97 12.56
N GLU A 444 -7.65 16.75 13.61
CA GLU A 444 -8.65 17.35 14.50
C GLU A 444 -9.47 18.45 13.79
N GLU A 445 -8.86 19.18 12.86
CA GLU A 445 -9.55 20.21 12.05
C GLU A 445 -10.42 19.62 10.93
N LEU A 446 -10.12 18.39 10.47
CA LEU A 446 -10.90 17.70 9.45
C LEU A 446 -12.25 17.28 10.03
N SER A 447 -13.31 17.94 9.58
CA SER A 447 -14.71 17.63 9.97
C SER A 447 -15.20 16.26 9.44
N CYS A 448 -14.32 15.46 8.86
CA CYS A 448 -14.67 14.25 8.15
C CYS A 448 -14.49 13.01 9.02
N HIS A 449 -15.55 12.24 9.13
CA HIS A 449 -15.61 10.94 9.80
C HIS A 449 -15.13 9.80 8.85
N ASP A 450 -14.07 10.04 8.06
CA ASP A 450 -13.56 9.07 7.09
C ASP A 450 -12.34 8.33 7.66
N PRO A 451 -12.33 6.98 7.66
CA PRO A 451 -11.19 6.18 8.12
C PRO A 451 -9.87 6.50 7.45
N LEU A 452 -9.87 6.97 6.20
CA LEU A 452 -8.66 7.21 5.40
C LEU A 452 -7.67 8.19 6.08
N ALA A 453 -8.17 9.29 6.67
CA ALA A 453 -7.32 10.27 7.35
C ALA A 453 -6.68 9.67 8.61
N TRP A 454 -7.46 8.90 9.38
CA TRP A 454 -6.99 8.18 10.57
C TRP A 454 -5.95 7.12 10.22
N ASN A 455 -6.19 6.35 9.15
CA ASN A 455 -5.25 5.35 8.64
C ASN A 455 -3.93 5.98 8.20
N THR A 456 -3.99 7.15 7.56
CA THR A 456 -2.80 7.89 7.16
C THR A 456 -1.99 8.34 8.37
N LEU A 457 -2.66 8.86 9.42
CA LEU A 457 -2.02 9.25 10.67
C LEU A 457 -1.37 8.03 11.37
N MET A 458 -2.13 6.95 11.56
CA MET A 458 -1.64 5.72 12.19
C MET A 458 -0.45 5.10 11.42
N SER A 459 -0.51 5.09 10.08
CA SER A 459 0.59 4.65 9.22
C SER A 459 1.84 5.53 9.39
N GLY A 460 1.65 6.85 9.58
CA GLY A 460 2.72 7.78 9.87
C GLY A 460 3.44 7.45 11.19
N TYR A 461 2.70 7.28 12.27
CA TYR A 461 3.26 6.89 13.57
C TYR A 461 3.95 5.53 13.54
N LEU A 462 3.37 4.55 12.83
CA LEU A 462 3.98 3.23 12.68
C LEU A 462 5.36 3.30 11.98
N LYS A 463 5.48 4.15 10.96
CA LYS A 463 6.75 4.38 10.24
C LYS A 463 7.80 5.12 11.07
N GLN A 464 7.39 5.98 12.00
CA GLN A 464 8.29 6.68 12.92
C GLN A 464 8.72 5.83 14.12
N GLY A 465 8.13 4.64 14.29
CA GLY A 465 8.40 3.77 15.43
C GLY A 465 7.62 4.13 16.69
N GLU A 466 6.73 5.13 16.64
CA GLU A 466 5.86 5.51 17.75
C GLU A 466 4.62 4.62 17.82
N VAL A 467 4.86 3.32 18.02
CA VAL A 467 3.85 2.25 17.88
C VAL A 467 2.71 2.38 18.88
N ALA A 468 2.99 2.85 20.10
CA ALA A 468 1.96 3.05 21.14
C ALA A 468 0.89 4.07 20.72
N GLN A 469 1.28 5.09 19.95
CA GLN A 469 0.34 6.10 19.44
C GLN A 469 -0.68 5.48 18.48
N VAL A 470 -0.27 4.50 17.68
CA VAL A 470 -1.18 3.82 16.73
C VAL A 470 -2.35 3.17 17.48
N VAL A 471 -2.07 2.48 18.57
CA VAL A 471 -3.10 1.83 19.40
C VAL A 471 -4.03 2.88 20.04
N SER A 472 -3.45 3.96 20.57
CA SER A 472 -4.23 5.06 21.16
C SER A 472 -5.17 5.74 20.15
N TYR A 473 -4.70 5.98 18.91
CA TYR A 473 -5.54 6.58 17.86
C TYR A 473 -6.60 5.62 17.35
N PHE A 474 -6.34 4.33 17.30
CA PHE A 474 -7.35 3.33 16.97
C PHE A 474 -8.46 3.29 18.02
N GLU A 475 -8.13 3.35 19.32
CA GLU A 475 -9.11 3.43 20.40
C GLU A 475 -9.94 4.73 20.31
N LYS A 476 -9.30 5.88 20.04
CA LYS A 476 -10.01 7.14 19.80
C LYS A 476 -10.99 7.06 18.64
N MET A 477 -10.58 6.41 17.54
CA MET A 477 -11.42 6.19 16.36
C MET A 477 -12.69 5.39 16.73
N GLN A 478 -12.55 4.33 17.52
CA GLN A 478 -13.69 3.54 18.02
C GLN A 478 -14.59 4.37 18.97
N HIS A 479 -14.00 5.16 19.87
CA HIS A 479 -14.77 6.05 20.77
C HIS A 479 -15.58 7.12 20.03
N MET A 480 -15.13 7.55 18.87
CA MET A 480 -15.86 8.49 18.01
C MET A 480 -16.94 7.80 17.14
N ALA A 481 -17.22 6.52 17.38
CA ALA A 481 -18.19 5.70 16.63
C ALA A 481 -17.88 5.62 15.12
N LEU A 482 -16.61 5.79 14.75
CA LEU A 482 -16.14 5.55 13.38
C LEU A 482 -15.94 4.04 13.18
N THR A 483 -16.48 3.50 12.12
CA THR A 483 -16.28 2.08 11.78
C THR A 483 -14.87 1.89 11.19
N PRO A 484 -13.96 1.14 11.86
CA PRO A 484 -12.67 0.81 11.28
C PRO A 484 -12.83 -0.05 10.02
N ASP A 485 -12.01 0.20 9.03
CA ASP A 485 -11.90 -0.62 7.82
C ASP A 485 -10.78 -1.67 7.94
N ALA A 486 -10.62 -2.53 6.94
CA ALA A 486 -9.58 -3.56 6.91
C ALA A 486 -8.16 -2.98 7.06
N VAL A 487 -7.92 -1.77 6.53
CA VAL A 487 -6.63 -1.07 6.66
C VAL A 487 -6.39 -0.63 8.11
N SER A 488 -7.41 -0.08 8.78
CA SER A 488 -7.34 0.31 10.20
C SER A 488 -6.96 -0.89 11.07
N TYR A 489 -7.66 -2.01 10.89
CA TYR A 489 -7.36 -3.25 11.61
C TYR A 489 -5.96 -3.78 11.32
N SER A 490 -5.53 -3.77 10.07
CA SER A 490 -4.18 -4.20 9.67
C SER A 490 -3.08 -3.36 10.33
N LEU A 491 -3.26 -2.03 10.44
CA LEU A 491 -2.30 -1.13 11.07
C LEU A 491 -2.20 -1.37 12.58
N VAL A 492 -3.34 -1.50 13.29
CA VAL A 492 -3.33 -1.72 14.73
C VAL A 492 -2.82 -3.12 15.09
N LEU A 493 -3.15 -4.15 14.29
CA LEU A 493 -2.60 -5.51 14.48
C LEU A 493 -1.07 -5.52 14.37
N ARG A 494 -0.52 -4.83 13.37
CA ARG A 494 0.93 -4.66 13.23
C ARG A 494 1.53 -3.95 14.44
N ALA A 495 0.86 -2.94 14.97
CA ALA A 495 1.29 -2.23 16.17
C ALA A 495 1.24 -3.13 17.41
N CYS A 496 0.13 -3.83 17.64
CA CYS A 496 -0.02 -4.76 18.75
C CYS A 496 1.01 -5.90 18.71
N GLY A 497 1.32 -6.42 17.51
CA GLY A 497 2.36 -7.42 17.32
C GLY A 497 3.76 -6.91 17.69
N ILE A 498 4.10 -5.64 17.40
CA ILE A 498 5.38 -5.05 17.78
C ILE A 498 5.46 -4.80 19.30
N LEU A 499 4.36 -4.41 19.93
CA LEU A 499 4.27 -4.15 21.37
C LEU A 499 4.07 -5.42 22.21
N GLY A 500 3.81 -6.57 21.60
CA GLY A 500 3.54 -7.84 22.29
C GLY A 500 2.19 -7.87 23.03
N LEU A 501 1.18 -7.09 22.60
CA LEU A 501 -0.12 -6.95 23.25
C LEU A 501 -1.09 -8.05 22.81
N LEU A 502 -0.90 -9.28 23.31
CA LEU A 502 -1.70 -10.45 22.91
C LEU A 502 -3.19 -10.27 23.19
N ASP A 503 -3.57 -9.77 24.37
CA ASP A 503 -4.99 -9.59 24.77
C ASP A 503 -5.73 -8.67 23.78
N LYS A 504 -5.08 -7.60 23.32
CA LYS A 504 -5.66 -6.71 22.30
C LYS A 504 -5.77 -7.35 20.93
N VAL A 505 -4.80 -8.19 20.54
CA VAL A 505 -4.87 -8.94 19.28
C VAL A 505 -6.07 -9.88 19.30
N GLU A 506 -6.34 -10.54 20.42
CA GLU A 506 -7.51 -11.43 20.59
C GLU A 506 -8.83 -10.65 20.49
N GLN A 507 -8.93 -9.51 21.18
CA GLN A 507 -10.11 -8.64 21.09
C GLN A 507 -10.38 -8.17 19.66
N ILE A 508 -9.33 -7.72 18.97
CA ILE A 508 -9.44 -7.27 17.57
C ILE A 508 -9.85 -8.44 16.66
N HIS A 509 -9.34 -9.64 16.90
CA HIS A 509 -9.71 -10.83 16.15
C HIS A 509 -11.21 -11.12 16.26
N GLU A 510 -11.77 -11.10 17.48
CA GLU A 510 -13.21 -11.26 17.69
C GLU A 510 -14.04 -10.20 16.96
N ASP A 511 -13.58 -8.95 16.93
CA ASP A 511 -14.28 -7.87 16.22
C ASP A 511 -14.25 -8.08 14.70
N ILE A 512 -13.12 -8.53 14.14
CA ILE A 512 -12.97 -8.85 12.72
C ILE A 512 -13.86 -10.04 12.32
N GLU A 513 -13.96 -11.09 13.16
CA GLU A 513 -14.85 -12.23 12.92
C GLU A 513 -16.33 -11.82 12.91
N LYS A 514 -16.76 -10.99 13.88
CA LYS A 514 -18.14 -10.46 13.93
C LYS A 514 -18.53 -9.68 12.67
N LEU A 515 -17.55 -9.01 12.04
CA LEU A 515 -17.73 -8.21 10.83
C LEU A 515 -17.54 -9.02 9.53
N GLN A 516 -17.19 -10.31 9.61
CA GLN A 516 -16.94 -11.22 8.48
C GLN A 516 -15.89 -10.72 7.48
N LEU A 517 -14.92 -9.90 7.94
CA LEU A 517 -13.90 -9.29 7.09
C LEU A 517 -12.78 -10.26 6.66
N LEU A 518 -12.68 -11.44 7.26
CA LEU A 518 -11.61 -12.41 6.98
C LEU A 518 -11.80 -13.15 5.64
N GLU A 519 -13.02 -13.21 5.12
CA GLU A 519 -13.32 -13.97 3.89
C GLU A 519 -12.85 -13.24 2.62
N GLU A 520 -12.72 -11.91 2.67
CA GLU A 520 -12.48 -11.07 1.49
C GLU A 520 -11.09 -10.42 1.45
N ASP A 521 -10.38 -10.27 2.59
CA ASP A 521 -9.13 -9.48 2.66
C ASP A 521 -7.89 -10.28 3.11
N VAL A 522 -7.08 -10.68 2.12
CA VAL A 522 -5.80 -11.40 2.33
C VAL A 522 -4.78 -10.60 3.15
N VAL A 523 -4.80 -9.25 3.03
CA VAL A 523 -3.85 -8.38 3.74
C VAL A 523 -4.17 -8.36 5.24
N LEU A 524 -5.47 -8.29 5.58
CA LEU A 524 -5.93 -8.36 6.97
C LEU A 524 -5.61 -9.71 7.60
N CYS A 525 -5.86 -10.81 6.88
CA CYS A 525 -5.51 -12.16 7.31
C CYS A 525 -4.01 -12.29 7.61
N THR A 526 -3.17 -11.80 6.71
CA THR A 526 -1.71 -11.80 6.89
C THR A 526 -1.27 -10.96 8.09
N ALA A 527 -1.90 -9.80 8.30
CA ALA A 527 -1.60 -8.95 9.45
C ALA A 527 -1.97 -9.63 10.78
N LEU A 528 -3.07 -10.36 10.82
CA LEU A 528 -3.53 -11.08 12.01
C LEU A 528 -2.60 -12.27 12.34
N VAL A 529 -2.24 -13.09 11.35
CA VAL A 529 -1.25 -14.17 11.52
C VAL A 529 0.08 -13.60 12.02
N GLY A 530 0.56 -12.50 11.41
CA GLY A 530 1.79 -11.83 11.80
C GLY A 530 1.74 -11.21 13.20
N ALA A 531 0.58 -10.70 13.65
CA ALA A 531 0.41 -10.18 15.00
C ALA A 531 0.50 -11.29 16.04
N TYR A 532 -0.23 -12.41 15.86
CA TYR A 532 -0.13 -13.56 16.75
C TYR A 532 1.29 -14.15 16.79
N ALA A 533 1.93 -14.26 15.63
CA ALA A 533 3.30 -14.77 15.53
C ALA A 533 4.30 -13.90 16.29
N LYS A 534 4.22 -12.58 16.18
CA LYS A 534 5.08 -11.63 16.91
C LYS A 534 4.80 -11.59 18.40
N CYS A 535 3.56 -11.78 18.85
CA CYS A 535 3.21 -11.88 20.25
C CYS A 535 3.60 -13.23 20.89
N GLY A 536 4.18 -14.17 20.12
CA GLY A 536 4.59 -15.48 20.61
C GLY A 536 3.46 -16.52 20.68
N ALA A 537 2.23 -16.18 20.29
CA ALA A 537 1.10 -17.10 20.22
C ALA A 537 1.13 -17.97 18.94
N LEU A 538 2.26 -18.67 18.73
CA LEU A 538 2.60 -19.37 17.49
C LEU A 538 1.59 -20.46 17.11
N ALA A 539 1.04 -21.19 18.09
CA ALA A 539 0.02 -22.22 17.84
C ALA A 539 -1.29 -21.61 17.26
N LYS A 540 -1.73 -20.43 17.77
CA LYS A 540 -2.89 -19.71 17.24
C LYS A 540 -2.63 -19.19 15.83
N ALA A 541 -1.43 -18.63 15.60
CA ALA A 541 -1.01 -18.16 14.29
C ALA A 541 -1.00 -19.30 13.26
N GLN A 542 -0.52 -20.50 13.62
CA GLN A 542 -0.48 -21.66 12.75
C GLN A 542 -1.87 -22.19 12.42
N ASN A 543 -2.76 -22.30 13.42
CA ASN A 543 -4.13 -22.72 13.19
C ASN A 543 -4.89 -21.76 12.27
N LEU A 544 -4.69 -20.46 12.47
CA LEU A 544 -5.29 -19.44 11.63
C LEU A 544 -4.77 -19.55 10.19
N ALA A 545 -3.46 -19.64 9.96
CA ALA A 545 -2.86 -19.74 8.63
C ALA A 545 -3.37 -20.97 7.84
N LYS A 546 -3.68 -22.09 8.50
CA LYS A 546 -4.23 -23.29 7.89
C LYS A 546 -5.72 -23.18 7.52
N ASN A 547 -6.48 -22.42 8.31
CA ASN A 547 -7.94 -22.35 8.18
C ASN A 547 -8.42 -21.19 7.31
N LEU A 548 -7.52 -20.32 6.83
CA LEU A 548 -7.88 -19.20 5.97
C LEU A 548 -8.37 -19.66 4.60
N PRO A 549 -9.47 -19.08 4.08
CA PRO A 549 -10.06 -19.43 2.77
C PRO A 549 -9.08 -19.17 1.62
N SER A 550 -8.25 -18.15 1.74
CA SER A 550 -7.19 -17.82 0.79
C SER A 550 -5.82 -18.00 1.44
N GLN A 551 -5.23 -19.16 1.27
CA GLN A 551 -3.86 -19.42 1.71
C GLN A 551 -2.89 -18.60 0.85
N SER A 552 -2.32 -17.54 1.45
CA SER A 552 -1.39 -16.67 0.73
C SER A 552 0.06 -16.95 1.12
N ILE A 553 0.97 -16.73 0.19
CA ILE A 553 2.43 -16.77 0.44
C ILE A 553 2.79 -15.90 1.65
N ALA A 554 2.17 -14.70 1.73
CA ALA A 554 2.45 -13.73 2.77
C ALA A 554 2.07 -14.22 4.19
N SER A 555 0.97 -14.98 4.33
CA SER A 555 0.54 -15.55 5.62
C SER A 555 1.51 -16.61 6.11
N TRP A 556 1.95 -17.51 5.21
CA TRP A 556 2.97 -18.51 5.52
C TRP A 556 4.32 -17.89 5.86
N SER A 557 4.76 -16.90 5.08
CA SER A 557 6.01 -16.18 5.34
C SER A 557 5.98 -15.45 6.69
N ALA A 558 4.83 -14.85 7.07
CA ALA A 558 4.65 -14.20 8.36
C ALA A 558 4.72 -15.21 9.53
N LEU A 559 4.12 -16.39 9.36
CA LEU A 559 4.19 -17.47 10.35
C LEU A 559 5.62 -18.00 10.53
N ILE A 560 6.30 -18.32 9.42
CA ILE A 560 7.69 -18.78 9.40
C ILE A 560 8.60 -17.73 10.05
N ALA A 561 8.45 -16.46 9.69
CA ALA A 561 9.20 -15.35 10.30
C ALA A 561 8.96 -15.26 11.81
N GLY A 562 7.72 -15.50 12.28
CA GLY A 562 7.40 -15.56 13.71
C GLY A 562 8.12 -16.68 14.43
N TYR A 563 8.14 -17.89 13.89
CA TYR A 563 8.89 -19.01 14.47
C TYR A 563 10.39 -18.69 14.54
N VAL A 564 10.95 -18.14 13.48
CA VAL A 564 12.37 -17.73 13.42
C VAL A 564 12.69 -16.65 14.46
N GLN A 565 11.81 -15.66 14.63
CA GLN A 565 12.01 -14.57 15.60
C GLN A 565 12.04 -15.08 17.05
N HIS A 566 11.26 -16.12 17.34
CA HIS A 566 11.23 -16.75 18.67
C HIS A 566 12.25 -17.89 18.84
N GLY A 567 13.20 -18.04 17.91
CA GLY A 567 14.27 -19.03 17.99
C GLY A 567 13.85 -20.48 17.68
N ASN A 568 12.61 -20.70 17.25
CA ASN A 568 12.05 -22.02 16.96
C ASN A 568 12.31 -22.44 15.50
N GLY A 569 13.60 -22.59 15.14
CA GLY A 569 14.02 -22.91 13.77
C GLY A 569 13.43 -24.21 13.23
N ASP A 570 13.34 -25.27 14.05
CA ASP A 570 12.78 -26.56 13.62
C ASP A 570 11.31 -26.47 13.20
N GLN A 571 10.50 -25.71 13.96
CA GLN A 571 9.11 -25.51 13.61
C GLN A 571 8.94 -24.65 12.34
N ALA A 572 9.84 -23.68 12.13
CA ALA A 572 9.89 -22.91 10.90
C ALA A 572 10.13 -23.80 9.66
N LEU A 573 11.06 -24.76 9.78
CA LEU A 573 11.35 -25.76 8.75
C LEU A 573 10.12 -26.64 8.43
N ILE A 574 9.42 -27.12 9.47
CA ILE A 574 8.20 -27.92 9.33
C ILE A 574 7.09 -27.11 8.63
N CYS A 575 6.89 -25.85 9.03
CA CYS A 575 5.90 -24.97 8.37
C CYS A 575 6.21 -24.73 6.91
N PHE A 576 7.48 -24.61 6.56
CA PHE A 576 7.91 -24.48 5.17
C PHE A 576 7.60 -25.75 4.34
N GLU A 577 7.83 -26.94 4.89
CA GLU A 577 7.46 -28.18 4.23
C GLU A 577 5.96 -28.30 4.01
N GLN A 578 5.15 -27.85 4.99
CA GLN A 578 3.69 -27.81 4.85
C GLN A 578 3.26 -26.84 3.74
N MET A 579 3.85 -25.65 3.67
CA MET A 579 3.61 -24.68 2.61
C MET A 579 3.87 -25.27 1.21
N LEU A 580 4.96 -26.03 1.06
CA LEU A 580 5.29 -26.72 -0.20
C LEU A 580 4.31 -27.85 -0.53
N GLN A 581 3.85 -28.63 0.48
CA GLN A 581 2.86 -29.70 0.32
C GLN A 581 1.50 -29.15 -0.16
N GLU A 582 1.14 -27.93 0.26
CA GLU A 582 -0.07 -27.21 -0.19
C GLU A 582 0.09 -26.58 -1.57
N GLY A 583 1.24 -26.75 -2.24
CA GLY A 583 1.51 -26.24 -3.58
C GLY A 583 1.83 -24.75 -3.65
N ILE A 584 2.08 -24.11 -2.51
CA ILE A 584 2.40 -22.67 -2.45
C ILE A 584 3.90 -22.49 -2.69
N LEU A 585 4.27 -21.78 -3.75
CA LEU A 585 5.68 -21.51 -4.08
C LEU A 585 6.25 -20.42 -3.16
N PRO A 586 7.44 -20.66 -2.55
CA PRO A 586 8.08 -19.67 -1.70
C PRO A 586 8.55 -18.45 -2.48
N ASP A 587 8.47 -17.29 -1.85
CA ASP A 587 9.06 -16.04 -2.32
C ASP A 587 10.44 -15.77 -1.70
N GLU A 588 11.06 -14.68 -2.10
CA GLU A 588 12.37 -14.25 -1.61
C GLU A 588 12.40 -14.06 -0.08
N VAL A 589 11.31 -13.55 0.50
CA VAL A 589 11.18 -13.32 1.94
C VAL A 589 11.12 -14.64 2.69
N THR A 590 10.37 -15.61 2.16
CA THR A 590 10.29 -16.95 2.72
C THR A 590 11.66 -17.62 2.73
N PHE A 591 12.41 -17.55 1.63
CA PHE A 591 13.76 -18.12 1.59
C PHE A 591 14.73 -17.43 2.55
N ALA A 592 14.66 -16.10 2.69
CA ALA A 592 15.47 -15.38 3.68
C ALA A 592 15.16 -15.84 5.12
N CYS A 593 13.88 -16.04 5.47
CA CYS A 593 13.47 -16.58 6.77
C CYS A 593 13.96 -18.01 6.96
N MET A 594 13.92 -18.84 5.91
CA MET A 594 14.38 -20.22 5.97
C MET A 594 15.90 -20.31 6.16
N LEU A 595 16.69 -19.48 5.49
CA LEU A 595 18.14 -19.40 5.72
C LEU A 595 18.45 -19.01 7.16
N LYS A 596 17.66 -18.08 7.72
CA LYS A 596 17.80 -17.72 9.15
C LYS A 596 17.36 -18.86 10.09
N ALA A 597 16.34 -19.65 9.73
CA ALA A 597 16.00 -20.87 10.46
C ALA A 597 17.15 -21.87 10.43
N CYS A 598 17.77 -22.11 9.27
CA CYS A 598 18.93 -22.97 9.13
C CYS A 598 20.12 -22.49 9.98
N SER A 599 20.33 -21.17 10.09
CA SER A 599 21.40 -20.62 10.94
C SER A 599 21.14 -20.86 12.44
N ILE A 600 19.86 -20.83 12.88
CA ILE A 600 19.48 -21.11 14.28
C ILE A 600 19.64 -22.60 14.61
N THR A 601 19.21 -23.47 13.71
CA THR A 601 19.28 -24.94 13.90
C THR A 601 20.63 -25.53 13.51
N GLN A 602 21.52 -24.73 12.94
CA GLN A 602 22.84 -25.14 12.44
C GLN A 602 22.79 -26.26 11.38
N VAL A 603 21.69 -26.38 10.65
CA VAL A 603 21.49 -27.41 9.61
C VAL A 603 21.98 -26.91 8.25
N ILE A 604 23.28 -27.00 8.01
CA ILE A 604 23.93 -26.52 6.78
C ILE A 604 23.37 -27.15 5.50
N GLN A 605 23.06 -28.47 5.52
CA GLN A 605 22.59 -29.19 4.32
C GLN A 605 21.32 -28.60 3.71
N ARG A 606 20.37 -28.16 4.57
CA ARG A 606 19.14 -27.50 4.12
C ARG A 606 19.44 -26.12 3.53
N GLY A 607 20.38 -25.39 4.14
CA GLY A 607 20.83 -24.11 3.60
C GLY A 607 21.47 -24.24 2.21
N GLU A 608 22.24 -25.29 1.97
CA GLU A 608 22.83 -25.62 0.66
C GLU A 608 21.76 -25.93 -0.41
N GLN A 609 20.72 -26.67 -0.05
CA GLN A 609 19.59 -26.94 -0.96
C GLN A 609 18.89 -25.64 -1.38
N ILE A 610 18.63 -24.74 -0.40
CA ILE A 610 18.03 -23.41 -0.68
C ILE A 610 18.96 -22.58 -1.54
N HIS A 611 20.27 -22.57 -1.26
CA HIS A 611 21.27 -21.87 -2.08
C HIS A 611 21.23 -22.35 -3.54
N ALA A 612 21.16 -23.68 -3.76
CA ALA A 612 21.06 -24.25 -5.10
C ALA A 612 19.81 -23.74 -5.86
N VAL A 613 18.66 -23.65 -5.19
CA VAL A 613 17.43 -23.12 -5.79
C VAL A 613 17.57 -21.62 -6.15
N ILE A 614 18.13 -20.82 -5.24
CA ILE A 614 18.38 -19.39 -5.44
C ILE A 614 19.32 -19.16 -6.62
N ALA A 615 20.38 -19.98 -6.74
CA ALA A 615 21.35 -19.91 -7.83
C ALA A 615 20.73 -20.25 -9.19
N VAL A 616 19.91 -21.33 -9.27
CA VAL A 616 19.21 -21.71 -10.51
C VAL A 616 18.27 -20.61 -11.00
N GLN A 617 17.61 -19.91 -10.10
CA GLN A 617 16.69 -18.81 -10.44
C GLN A 617 17.38 -17.46 -10.65
N ASN A 618 18.71 -17.42 -10.48
CA ASN A 618 19.54 -16.22 -10.66
C ASN A 618 19.16 -15.01 -9.75
N TRP A 619 18.51 -15.27 -8.62
CA TRP A 619 18.00 -14.22 -7.72
C TRP A 619 19.08 -13.42 -6.98
N LEU A 620 20.30 -13.92 -6.92
CA LEU A 620 21.43 -13.21 -6.31
C LEU A 620 21.85 -11.95 -7.10
N GLN A 621 21.51 -11.87 -8.39
CA GLN A 621 21.87 -10.72 -9.24
C GLN A 621 21.07 -9.46 -8.88
N ASP A 622 19.82 -9.63 -8.45
CA ASP A 622 18.89 -8.52 -8.22
C ASP A 622 18.57 -8.31 -6.73
N ASN A 623 18.99 -9.24 -5.83
CA ASN A 623 18.54 -9.24 -4.45
C ASN A 623 19.65 -9.42 -3.41
N ASN A 624 20.15 -8.29 -2.89
CA ASN A 624 21.16 -8.29 -1.82
C ASN A 624 20.69 -8.91 -0.50
N MET A 625 19.38 -8.98 -0.25
CA MET A 625 18.82 -9.53 0.99
C MET A 625 19.09 -11.03 1.09
N LEU A 626 18.86 -11.77 -0.01
CA LEU A 626 19.13 -13.21 -0.06
C LEU A 626 20.63 -13.51 0.04
N GLY A 627 21.49 -12.72 -0.62
CA GLY A 627 22.93 -12.83 -0.51
C GLY A 627 23.41 -12.65 0.93
N ASN A 628 22.91 -11.63 1.62
CA ASN A 628 23.22 -11.38 3.04
C ASN A 628 22.72 -12.50 3.93
N ALA A 629 21.52 -13.04 3.70
CA ALA A 629 20.96 -14.15 4.47
C ALA A 629 21.75 -15.46 4.26
N LEU A 630 22.24 -15.72 3.05
CA LEU A 630 23.12 -16.86 2.76
C LEU A 630 24.46 -16.72 3.46
N MET A 631 25.08 -15.54 3.42
CA MET A 631 26.34 -15.29 4.14
C MET A 631 26.19 -15.49 5.64
N ASP A 632 25.12 -14.94 6.25
CA ASP A 632 24.82 -15.10 7.68
C ASP A 632 24.61 -16.58 8.04
N MET A 633 23.87 -17.32 7.20
CA MET A 633 23.65 -18.75 7.39
C MET A 633 24.95 -19.55 7.37
N TYR A 634 25.79 -19.36 6.33
CA TYR A 634 27.05 -20.09 6.23
C TYR A 634 28.01 -19.71 7.35
N ALA A 635 28.11 -18.42 7.70
CA ALA A 635 28.95 -17.95 8.79
C ALA A 635 28.55 -18.58 10.14
N LYS A 636 27.25 -18.61 10.48
CA LYS A 636 26.75 -19.22 11.73
C LYS A 636 26.85 -20.73 11.75
N CYS A 637 26.77 -21.39 10.61
CA CYS A 637 27.01 -22.82 10.48
C CYS A 637 28.51 -23.18 10.47
N GLY A 638 29.42 -22.20 10.55
CA GLY A 638 30.87 -22.41 10.62
C GLY A 638 31.58 -22.56 9.25
N ASP A 639 30.90 -22.41 8.13
CA ASP A 639 31.47 -22.50 6.78
C ASP A 639 31.78 -21.10 6.20
N LEU A 640 32.83 -20.46 6.75
CA LEU A 640 33.24 -19.14 6.29
C LEU A 640 33.73 -19.12 4.84
N VAL A 641 34.22 -20.26 4.32
CA VAL A 641 34.70 -20.36 2.93
C VAL A 641 33.54 -20.13 1.96
N LYS A 642 32.39 -20.79 2.20
CA LYS A 642 31.20 -20.58 1.37
C LYS A 642 30.58 -19.19 1.59
N ALA A 643 30.64 -18.64 2.80
CA ALA A 643 30.22 -17.27 3.07
C ALA A 643 30.99 -16.25 2.20
N VAL A 644 32.31 -16.44 2.06
CA VAL A 644 33.16 -15.61 1.18
C VAL A 644 32.86 -15.84 -0.30
N GLN A 645 32.55 -17.09 -0.72
CA GLN A 645 32.15 -17.35 -2.10
C GLN A 645 30.87 -16.58 -2.46
N VAL A 646 29.83 -16.66 -1.62
CA VAL A 646 28.59 -15.91 -1.81
C VAL A 646 28.86 -14.39 -1.84
N PHE A 647 29.74 -13.89 -0.94
CA PHE A 647 30.13 -12.48 -0.94
C PHE A 647 30.73 -12.02 -2.28
N GLN A 648 31.50 -12.89 -2.96
CA GLN A 648 32.08 -12.61 -4.27
C GLN A 648 31.06 -12.71 -5.42
N GLU A 649 30.01 -13.50 -5.26
CA GLU A 649 28.95 -13.69 -6.27
C GLU A 649 27.93 -12.55 -6.29
N VAL A 650 27.75 -11.81 -5.16
CA VAL A 650 26.82 -10.70 -5.06
C VAL A 650 27.37 -9.47 -5.79
N PRO A 651 26.68 -8.97 -6.86
CA PRO A 651 27.26 -7.94 -7.73
C PRO A 651 27.28 -6.54 -7.11
N LEU A 652 26.38 -6.22 -6.19
CA LEU A 652 26.27 -4.92 -5.52
C LEU A 652 26.45 -5.06 -4.01
N LEU A 653 27.71 -5.04 -3.57
CA LEU A 653 28.02 -5.09 -2.13
C LEU A 653 27.63 -3.77 -1.45
N ASN A 654 26.76 -3.87 -0.47
CA ASN A 654 26.37 -2.75 0.38
C ASN A 654 27.02 -2.88 1.78
N LEU A 655 26.82 -1.87 2.62
CA LEU A 655 27.36 -1.87 3.98
C LEU A 655 26.89 -3.08 4.81
N VAL A 656 25.66 -3.54 4.60
CA VAL A 656 25.11 -4.72 5.30
C VAL A 656 25.88 -5.99 4.91
N SER A 657 26.23 -6.15 3.62
CA SER A 657 26.98 -7.33 3.15
C SER A 657 28.36 -7.42 3.83
N TRP A 658 29.05 -6.29 3.92
CA TRP A 658 30.34 -6.22 4.63
C TRP A 658 30.19 -6.50 6.12
N ASN A 659 29.20 -5.88 6.78
CA ASN A 659 28.92 -6.11 8.20
C ASN A 659 28.57 -7.56 8.49
N THR A 660 27.79 -8.22 7.64
CA THR A 660 27.43 -9.63 7.80
C THR A 660 28.68 -10.52 7.79
N LEU A 661 29.59 -10.29 6.85
CA LEU A 661 30.82 -11.08 6.76
C LEU A 661 31.78 -10.80 7.92
N ILE A 662 31.99 -9.53 8.27
CA ILE A 662 32.83 -9.15 9.43
C ILE A 662 32.28 -9.76 10.71
N THR A 663 30.97 -9.67 10.95
CA THR A 663 30.30 -10.26 12.10
C THR A 663 30.49 -11.78 12.13
N GLY A 664 30.34 -12.45 10.98
CA GLY A 664 30.53 -13.89 10.87
C GLY A 664 31.95 -14.33 11.28
N TYR A 665 32.99 -13.60 10.85
CA TYR A 665 34.36 -13.86 11.26
C TYR A 665 34.58 -13.66 12.76
N VAL A 666 33.99 -12.59 13.33
CA VAL A 666 34.06 -12.33 14.77
C VAL A 666 33.34 -13.42 15.56
N GLU A 667 32.14 -13.85 15.16
CA GLU A 667 31.40 -14.91 15.86
C GLU A 667 32.13 -16.26 15.85
N GLN A 668 32.95 -16.51 14.82
CA GLN A 668 33.79 -17.72 14.73
C GLN A 668 35.19 -17.55 15.38
N GLY A 669 35.45 -16.44 16.08
CA GLY A 669 36.71 -16.17 16.76
C GLY A 669 37.89 -15.87 15.82
N GLN A 670 37.64 -15.54 14.55
CA GLN A 670 38.67 -15.21 13.55
C GLN A 670 38.79 -13.67 13.43
N GLY A 671 39.28 -13.04 14.47
CA GLY A 671 39.36 -11.59 14.63
C GLY A 671 40.33 -10.92 13.62
N GLU A 672 41.42 -11.58 13.23
CA GLU A 672 42.39 -11.03 12.27
C GLU A 672 41.74 -10.86 10.90
N GLU A 673 41.07 -11.88 10.40
CA GLU A 673 40.37 -11.88 9.12
C GLU A 673 39.22 -10.85 9.12
N ALA A 674 38.49 -10.74 10.24
CA ALA A 674 37.47 -9.72 10.42
C ALA A 674 38.04 -8.29 10.22
N LEU A 675 39.20 -7.99 10.78
CA LEU A 675 39.85 -6.70 10.62
C LEU A 675 40.42 -6.48 9.22
N GLU A 676 40.86 -7.54 8.53
CA GLU A 676 41.23 -7.41 7.11
C GLU A 676 40.04 -7.02 6.23
N TYR A 677 38.87 -7.62 6.45
CA TYR A 677 37.65 -7.25 5.72
C TYR A 677 37.18 -5.84 6.08
N PHE A 678 37.36 -5.39 7.31
CA PHE A 678 37.11 -4.01 7.70
C PHE A 678 38.00 -3.04 6.91
N GLU A 679 39.30 -3.34 6.79
CA GLU A 679 40.25 -2.52 6.02
C GLU A 679 39.92 -2.53 4.52
N LYS A 680 39.54 -3.70 3.94
CA LYS A 680 39.11 -3.83 2.55
C LYS A 680 37.84 -3.02 2.28
N MET A 681 36.87 -3.00 3.21
CA MET A 681 35.66 -2.19 3.10
C MET A 681 35.99 -0.69 2.99
N GLN A 682 36.93 -0.20 3.81
CA GLN A 682 37.37 1.20 3.76
C GLN A 682 38.09 1.53 2.44
N GLN A 683 38.92 0.62 1.93
CA GLN A 683 39.58 0.76 0.63
C GLN A 683 38.59 0.88 -0.53
N ASN A 684 37.41 0.24 -0.43
CA ASN A 684 36.31 0.37 -1.38
C ASN A 684 35.48 1.66 -1.21
N GLY A 685 35.90 2.58 -0.32
CA GLY A 685 35.30 3.89 -0.13
C GLY A 685 34.00 3.88 0.70
N LEU A 686 33.69 2.77 1.37
CA LEU A 686 32.53 2.68 2.27
C LEU A 686 32.90 3.20 3.66
N PHE A 687 32.05 4.06 4.20
CA PHE A 687 32.22 4.57 5.57
C PHE A 687 31.60 3.59 6.58
N PRO A 688 32.36 3.19 7.65
CA PRO A 688 31.84 2.33 8.70
C PRO A 688 30.66 2.96 9.45
N ASP A 689 29.66 2.14 9.74
CA ASP A 689 28.55 2.48 10.63
C ASP A 689 28.78 1.97 12.06
N GLU A 690 27.79 2.14 12.93
CA GLU A 690 27.83 1.71 14.31
C GLU A 690 28.10 0.19 14.44
N VAL A 691 27.44 -0.63 13.61
CA VAL A 691 27.59 -2.09 13.62
C VAL A 691 29.01 -2.48 13.19
N THR A 692 29.54 -1.86 12.16
CA THR A 692 30.91 -2.09 11.68
C THR A 692 31.93 -1.80 12.77
N PHE A 693 31.80 -0.65 13.44
CA PHE A 693 32.72 -0.28 14.54
C PHE A 693 32.59 -1.24 15.71
N LEU A 694 31.37 -1.64 16.08
CA LEU A 694 31.13 -2.57 17.19
C LEU A 694 31.80 -3.92 16.94
N CYS A 695 31.61 -4.50 15.74
CA CYS A 695 32.22 -5.79 15.38
C CYS A 695 33.74 -5.68 15.29
N SER A 696 34.28 -4.59 14.73
CA SER A 696 35.72 -4.40 14.63
C SER A 696 36.40 -4.18 15.99
N LEU A 697 35.74 -3.46 16.92
CA LEU A 697 36.23 -3.32 18.31
C LEU A 697 36.19 -4.65 19.05
N ARG A 698 35.14 -5.45 18.83
CA ARG A 698 35.06 -6.79 19.40
C ARG A 698 36.17 -7.71 18.88
N ALA A 699 36.43 -7.65 17.55
CA ALA A 699 37.57 -8.36 16.96
C ALA A 699 38.91 -7.94 17.61
N CYS A 700 39.14 -6.63 17.75
CA CYS A 700 40.35 -6.11 18.45
C CYS A 700 40.44 -6.60 19.89
N ALA A 701 39.29 -6.67 20.59
CA ALA A 701 39.25 -7.15 21.98
C ALA A 701 39.61 -8.65 22.10
N GLU A 702 39.18 -9.47 21.15
CA GLU A 702 39.42 -10.93 21.12
C GLU A 702 40.88 -11.27 20.82
N ILE A 703 41.52 -10.54 19.88
CA ILE A 703 42.92 -10.79 19.52
C ILE A 703 43.93 -9.93 20.30
N GLY A 704 43.43 -9.02 21.15
CA GLY A 704 44.28 -8.10 21.92
C GLY A 704 44.98 -7.01 21.09
N ALA A 705 44.45 -6.67 19.89
CA ALA A 705 45.03 -5.70 18.97
C ALA A 705 44.72 -4.24 19.38
N THR A 706 45.32 -3.75 20.47
CA THR A 706 45.03 -2.41 21.00
C THR A 706 45.40 -1.28 20.00
N ASP A 707 46.47 -1.42 19.22
CA ASP A 707 46.91 -0.40 18.25
C ASP A 707 45.89 -0.20 17.11
N ARG A 708 45.27 -1.29 16.64
CA ARG A 708 44.18 -1.20 15.64
C ARG A 708 42.92 -0.61 16.29
N GLY A 709 42.62 -1.00 17.55
CA GLY A 709 41.53 -0.44 18.32
C GLY A 709 41.65 1.06 18.55
N GLU A 710 42.88 1.58 18.79
CA GLU A 710 43.11 3.02 18.88
C GLU A 710 42.80 3.78 17.59
N ARG A 711 43.19 3.24 16.46
CA ARG A 711 42.84 3.84 15.16
C ARG A 711 41.35 3.89 14.94
N ILE A 712 40.63 2.83 15.31
CA ILE A 712 39.17 2.79 15.26
C ILE A 712 38.55 3.83 16.21
N HIS A 713 39.08 3.94 17.45
CA HIS A 713 38.68 4.94 18.43
C HIS A 713 38.81 6.37 17.88
N GLU A 714 39.93 6.69 17.22
CA GLU A 714 40.13 8.01 16.59
C GLU A 714 39.12 8.27 15.45
N MET A 715 38.77 7.26 14.67
CA MET A 715 37.73 7.38 13.63
C MET A 715 36.35 7.67 14.25
N ILE A 716 36.01 7.00 15.34
CA ILE A 716 34.76 7.27 16.08
C ILE A 716 34.74 8.69 16.64
N ARG A 717 35.89 9.17 17.20
CA ARG A 717 36.02 10.54 17.72
C ARG A 717 35.81 11.62 16.66
N LYS A 718 36.21 11.37 15.40
CA LYS A 718 36.00 12.28 14.28
C LYS A 718 34.56 12.34 13.82
N ASN A 719 33.75 11.33 14.11
CA ASN A 719 32.35 11.27 13.72
C ASN A 719 31.44 11.76 14.87
N TYR A 720 30.96 13.00 14.77
CA TYR A 720 30.15 13.65 15.81
C TYR A 720 28.87 12.90 16.16
N THR A 721 28.27 12.16 15.22
CA THR A 721 27.02 11.42 15.43
C THR A 721 27.24 10.17 16.28
N LEU A 722 28.41 9.59 16.27
CA LEU A 722 28.76 8.36 16.99
C LEU A 722 29.44 8.61 18.34
N LYS A 723 29.95 9.81 18.60
CA LYS A 723 30.71 10.17 19.81
C LYS A 723 29.90 10.00 21.10
N ASN A 724 28.60 10.15 21.05
CA ASN A 724 27.69 10.08 22.21
C ASN A 724 26.95 8.75 22.33
N ASN A 725 27.41 7.68 21.65
CA ASN A 725 26.78 6.38 21.68
C ASN A 725 27.34 5.52 22.83
N SER A 726 26.50 5.18 23.81
CA SER A 726 26.88 4.38 24.98
C SER A 726 27.31 2.95 24.62
N ILE A 727 26.73 2.36 23.55
CA ILE A 727 27.06 1.00 23.08
C ILE A 727 28.49 0.95 22.53
N LEU A 728 28.87 1.95 21.71
CA LEU A 728 30.25 2.06 21.23
C LEU A 728 31.22 2.40 22.37
N GLY A 729 30.79 3.20 23.34
CA GLY A 729 31.53 3.49 24.56
C GLY A 729 31.85 2.21 25.34
N ALA A 730 30.86 1.36 25.55
CA ALA A 730 31.05 0.07 26.22
C ALA A 730 32.01 -0.85 25.45
N ALA A 731 31.88 -0.90 24.11
CA ALA A 731 32.77 -1.70 23.26
C ALA A 731 34.22 -1.21 23.29
N LEU A 732 34.44 0.12 23.34
CA LEU A 732 35.75 0.71 23.50
C LEU A 732 36.39 0.38 24.87
N VAL A 733 35.60 0.50 25.95
CA VAL A 733 36.03 0.12 27.29
C VAL A 733 36.42 -1.36 27.36
N ASP A 734 35.54 -2.26 26.78
CA ASP A 734 35.82 -3.70 26.72
C ASP A 734 37.09 -4.01 25.93
N MET A 735 37.28 -3.35 24.76
CA MET A 735 38.46 -3.53 23.92
C MET A 735 39.74 -3.11 24.65
N TYR A 736 39.78 -1.95 25.29
CA TYR A 736 40.94 -1.52 26.05
C TYR A 736 41.16 -2.38 27.29
N ALA A 737 40.10 -2.81 27.98
CA ALA A 737 40.18 -3.64 29.15
C ALA A 737 40.76 -5.03 28.84
N LYS A 738 40.26 -5.72 27.79
CA LYS A 738 40.78 -7.01 27.33
C LYS A 738 42.21 -6.91 26.76
N GLY A 739 42.50 -5.80 26.11
CA GLY A 739 43.86 -5.51 25.62
C GLY A 739 44.85 -5.09 26.74
N GLY A 740 44.43 -5.05 28.01
CA GLY A 740 45.28 -4.71 29.16
C GLY A 740 45.56 -3.20 29.34
N ALA A 741 44.96 -2.34 28.50
CA ALA A 741 45.16 -0.89 28.57
C ALA A 741 44.13 -0.21 29.51
N LEU A 742 44.04 -0.68 30.75
CA LEU A 742 43.03 -0.24 31.74
C LEU A 742 42.98 1.28 31.99
N PRO A 743 44.10 2.03 32.01
CA PRO A 743 44.05 3.50 32.16
C PRO A 743 43.30 4.18 31.00
N LYS A 744 43.43 3.63 29.77
CA LYS A 744 42.67 4.15 28.59
C LYS A 744 41.23 3.78 28.67
N ALA A 745 40.88 2.58 29.14
CA ALA A 745 39.50 2.15 29.37
C ALA A 745 38.82 3.10 30.38
N GLN A 746 39.47 3.46 31.45
CA GLN A 746 38.95 4.41 32.45
C GLN A 746 38.80 5.79 31.84
N GLN A 747 39.78 6.28 31.07
CA GLN A 747 39.68 7.56 30.39
C GLN A 747 38.48 7.64 29.45
N VAL A 748 38.22 6.57 28.67
CA VAL A 748 37.03 6.50 27.80
C VAL A 748 35.75 6.60 28.61
N LEU A 749 35.64 5.91 29.74
CA LEU A 749 34.47 6.00 30.61
C LEU A 749 34.29 7.44 31.14
N GLU A 750 35.37 8.13 31.52
CA GLU A 750 35.31 9.52 32.00
C GLU A 750 34.89 10.53 30.91
N GLU A 751 35.26 10.26 29.65
CA GLU A 751 34.89 11.06 28.47
C GLU A 751 33.43 10.90 28.02
N LEU A 752 32.74 9.83 28.43
CA LEU A 752 31.37 9.60 28.01
C LEU A 752 30.38 10.54 28.72
N PRO A 753 29.50 11.21 27.99
CA PRO A 753 28.54 12.16 28.55
C PRO A 753 27.42 11.48 29.36
N THR A 754 27.08 10.25 29.01
CA THR A 754 26.15 9.38 29.73
C THR A 754 26.79 8.04 29.98
N ARG A 755 26.88 7.65 31.24
CA ARG A 755 27.41 6.35 31.64
C ARG A 755 26.25 5.46 32.04
N ASP A 756 26.19 4.29 31.47
CA ASP A 756 25.17 3.28 31.79
C ASP A 756 25.79 2.07 32.50
N VAL A 757 24.91 1.18 32.94
CA VAL A 757 25.33 -0.06 33.63
C VAL A 757 26.24 -0.92 32.77
N VAL A 758 26.12 -0.86 31.44
CA VAL A 758 26.87 -1.71 30.51
C VAL A 758 28.34 -1.26 30.46
N VAL A 759 28.57 0.06 30.37
CA VAL A 759 29.93 0.62 30.34
C VAL A 759 30.68 0.35 31.65
N TRP A 760 30.03 0.57 32.79
CA TRP A 760 30.58 0.24 34.09
C TRP A 760 30.88 -1.24 34.25
N SER A 761 29.96 -2.13 33.80
CA SER A 761 30.15 -3.57 33.86
C SER A 761 31.35 -4.05 33.02
N ALA A 762 31.55 -3.45 31.84
CA ALA A 762 32.71 -3.76 30.98
C ALA A 762 34.04 -3.36 31.67
N LEU A 763 34.12 -2.18 32.32
CA LEU A 763 35.29 -1.76 33.03
C LEU A 763 35.58 -2.65 34.27
N ILE A 764 34.54 -2.98 35.06
CA ILE A 764 34.58 -3.90 36.19
C ILE A 764 35.10 -5.27 35.73
N ALA A 765 34.60 -5.81 34.64
CA ALA A 765 35.05 -7.07 34.06
C ALA A 765 36.53 -7.00 33.63
N GLY A 766 36.97 -5.91 33.04
CA GLY A 766 38.38 -5.70 32.68
C GLY A 766 39.31 -5.67 33.87
N TYR A 767 38.98 -4.90 34.91
CA TYR A 767 39.77 -4.89 36.14
C TYR A 767 39.74 -6.27 36.82
N ALA A 768 38.61 -7.00 36.79
CA ALA A 768 38.48 -8.37 37.29
C ALA A 768 39.39 -9.36 36.54
N GLN A 769 39.46 -9.23 35.20
CA GLN A 769 40.33 -10.07 34.38
C GLN A 769 41.82 -9.82 34.63
N CYS A 770 42.20 -8.56 34.83
CA CYS A 770 43.60 -8.17 35.10
C CYS A 770 44.03 -8.30 36.56
N GLY A 771 43.17 -8.78 37.41
CA GLY A 771 43.54 -9.08 38.77
C GLY A 771 43.59 -7.87 39.73
N GLN A 772 42.89 -6.78 39.45
CA GLN A 772 42.94 -5.54 40.24
C GLN A 772 41.69 -5.38 41.12
N SER A 773 41.57 -6.21 42.18
CA SER A 773 40.39 -6.26 43.08
C SER A 773 40.00 -4.94 43.72
N LYS A 774 40.99 -4.11 44.12
CA LYS A 774 40.74 -2.80 44.72
C LYS A 774 40.04 -1.84 43.74
N GLN A 775 40.44 -1.84 42.46
CA GLN A 775 39.83 -1.05 41.43
C GLN A 775 38.41 -1.56 41.08
N VAL A 776 38.18 -2.85 41.11
CA VAL A 776 36.86 -3.46 40.94
C VAL A 776 35.86 -2.90 41.97
N LEU A 777 36.25 -2.89 43.24
CA LEU A 777 35.43 -2.35 44.34
C LEU A 777 35.23 -0.86 44.22
N HIS A 778 36.27 -0.11 43.84
CA HIS A 778 36.17 1.34 43.59
C HIS A 778 35.18 1.64 42.43
N CYS A 779 35.28 0.89 41.34
CA CYS A 779 34.34 1.06 40.19
C CYS A 779 32.90 0.74 40.56
N LEU A 780 32.67 -0.32 41.37
CA LEU A 780 31.35 -0.64 41.89
C LEU A 780 30.77 0.47 42.76
N GLN A 781 31.59 1.02 43.67
CA GLN A 781 31.15 2.14 44.50
C GLN A 781 30.87 3.39 43.66
N SER A 782 31.71 3.74 42.70
CA SER A 782 31.48 4.89 41.80
C SER A 782 30.21 4.72 40.96
N MET A 783 29.94 3.52 40.49
CA MET A 783 28.70 3.19 39.77
C MET A 783 27.45 3.41 40.64
N GLN A 784 27.51 3.01 41.92
CA GLN A 784 26.43 3.19 42.88
C GLN A 784 26.27 4.68 43.26
N ASP A 785 27.36 5.43 43.40
CA ASP A 785 27.34 6.86 43.67
C ASP A 785 26.68 7.68 42.54
N GLU A 786 26.76 7.16 41.28
CA GLU A 786 26.02 7.69 40.12
C GLU A 786 24.53 7.24 40.10
N GLY A 787 24.07 6.49 41.08
CA GLY A 787 22.68 6.01 41.19
C GLY A 787 22.34 4.81 40.28
N LEU A 788 23.35 4.14 39.75
CA LEU A 788 23.17 2.97 38.88
C LEU A 788 23.21 1.67 39.71
N TYR A 789 22.30 0.77 39.40
CA TYR A 789 22.20 -0.52 40.06
C TYR A 789 22.93 -1.63 39.28
N PRO A 790 23.76 -2.48 39.96
CA PRO A 790 24.42 -3.61 39.32
C PRO A 790 23.40 -4.58 38.71
N ASN A 791 23.74 -5.09 37.53
CA ASN A 791 22.93 -6.09 36.80
C ASN A 791 23.59 -7.50 36.88
N LEU A 792 22.98 -8.49 36.22
CA LEU A 792 23.53 -9.87 36.17
C LEU A 792 24.99 -9.90 35.71
N VAL A 793 25.37 -9.15 34.67
CA VAL A 793 26.72 -9.12 34.12
C VAL A 793 27.71 -8.50 35.11
N THR A 794 27.29 -7.45 35.83
CA THR A 794 28.11 -6.84 36.90
C THR A 794 28.42 -7.84 38.02
N PHE A 795 27.38 -8.56 38.48
CA PHE A 795 27.58 -9.58 39.54
C PHE A 795 28.39 -10.77 39.08
N SER A 796 28.20 -11.27 37.86
CA SER A 796 29.02 -12.30 37.25
C SER A 796 30.50 -11.91 37.24
N SER A 797 30.80 -10.65 36.84
CA SER A 797 32.16 -10.11 36.83
C SER A 797 32.77 -9.99 38.22
N LEU A 798 31.99 -9.54 39.22
CA LEU A 798 32.41 -9.47 40.64
C LEU A 798 32.73 -10.84 41.24
N LEU A 799 31.83 -11.82 41.03
CA LEU A 799 32.02 -13.18 41.53
C LEU A 799 33.23 -13.87 40.86
N ASN A 800 33.44 -13.63 39.56
CA ASN A 800 34.61 -14.13 38.85
C ASN A 800 35.92 -13.49 39.38
N ALA A 801 35.91 -12.17 39.68
CA ALA A 801 37.03 -11.52 40.38
C ALA A 801 37.30 -12.20 41.72
N CYS A 802 36.27 -12.37 42.56
CA CYS A 802 36.41 -13.04 43.86
C CYS A 802 36.96 -14.49 43.71
N SER A 803 36.52 -15.21 42.67
CA SER A 803 37.05 -16.55 42.40
C SER A 803 38.55 -16.56 42.09
N ARG A 804 39.02 -15.60 41.30
CA ARG A 804 40.46 -15.51 40.98
C ARG A 804 41.34 -15.14 42.17
N PHE A 805 40.80 -14.34 43.12
CA PHE A 805 41.51 -13.89 44.29
C PHE A 805 41.34 -14.76 45.54
N GLY A 806 40.43 -15.74 45.48
CA GLY A 806 40.14 -16.58 46.65
C GLY A 806 39.36 -15.86 47.75
N LEU A 807 38.62 -14.78 47.43
CA LEU A 807 37.87 -13.94 48.37
C LEU A 807 36.50 -14.57 48.67
N VAL A 808 36.44 -15.57 49.50
CA VAL A 808 35.23 -16.37 49.76
C VAL A 808 34.15 -15.53 50.44
N GLU A 809 34.51 -14.77 51.46
CA GLU A 809 33.55 -14.00 52.26
C GLU A 809 32.92 -12.86 51.42
N ASP A 810 33.71 -12.15 50.63
CA ASP A 810 33.23 -11.09 49.76
C ASP A 810 32.28 -11.67 48.69
N ALA A 811 32.61 -12.82 48.12
CA ALA A 811 31.74 -13.47 47.13
C ALA A 811 30.36 -13.84 47.70
N TYR A 812 30.33 -14.37 48.93
CA TYR A 812 29.05 -14.65 49.58
C TYR A 812 28.26 -13.38 49.85
N ASN A 813 28.90 -12.30 50.30
CA ASN A 813 28.24 -11.03 50.52
C ASN A 813 27.66 -10.48 49.23
N TYR A 814 28.40 -10.48 48.11
CA TYR A 814 27.89 -10.01 46.78
C TYR A 814 26.77 -10.92 46.28
N PHE A 815 26.84 -12.21 46.47
CA PHE A 815 25.78 -13.11 46.06
C PHE A 815 24.51 -12.91 46.89
N LEU A 816 24.60 -12.64 48.17
CA LEU A 816 23.48 -12.29 49.05
C LEU A 816 22.91 -10.94 48.71
N ASP A 817 23.76 -9.93 48.47
CA ASP A 817 23.35 -8.60 48.08
C ASP A 817 22.59 -8.63 46.76
N MET A 818 23.05 -9.43 45.79
CA MET A 818 22.35 -9.65 44.51
C MET A 818 20.90 -10.04 44.72
N ILE A 819 20.62 -10.98 45.63
CA ILE A 819 19.29 -11.52 45.87
C ILE A 819 18.48 -10.57 46.76
N ILE A 820 19.05 -10.19 47.93
CA ILE A 820 18.32 -9.53 49.01
C ILE A 820 18.20 -8.02 48.75
N ARG A 821 19.27 -7.36 48.34
CA ARG A 821 19.33 -5.91 48.22
C ARG A 821 18.87 -5.42 46.85
N TYR A 822 19.19 -6.16 45.78
CA TYR A 822 18.95 -5.77 44.41
C TYR A 822 17.82 -6.56 43.74
N GLY A 823 17.33 -7.63 44.36
CA GLY A 823 16.23 -8.45 43.82
C GLY A 823 16.56 -9.16 42.50
N VAL A 824 17.86 -9.28 42.17
CA VAL A 824 18.31 -9.91 40.93
C VAL A 824 18.43 -11.42 41.17
N GLN A 825 17.72 -12.21 40.37
CA GLN A 825 17.76 -13.69 40.47
C GLN A 825 19.07 -14.23 39.91
N PRO A 826 19.85 -15.05 40.64
CA PRO A 826 21.09 -15.59 40.17
C PRO A 826 20.91 -16.50 38.95
N SER A 827 21.73 -16.34 37.92
CA SER A 827 21.86 -17.27 36.80
C SER A 827 22.83 -18.40 37.10
N ILE A 828 22.88 -19.41 36.24
CA ILE A 828 23.80 -20.55 36.32
C ILE A 828 25.27 -20.11 36.42
N GLU A 829 25.63 -19.04 35.70
CA GLU A 829 26.98 -18.46 35.68
C GLU A 829 27.42 -18.01 37.08
N HIS A 830 26.52 -17.37 37.83
CA HIS A 830 26.80 -16.91 39.20
C HIS A 830 27.08 -18.08 40.16
N TYR A 831 26.27 -19.15 40.07
CA TYR A 831 26.51 -20.37 40.81
C TYR A 831 27.81 -21.08 40.41
N SER A 832 28.12 -21.13 39.10
CA SER A 832 29.36 -21.71 38.57
C SER A 832 30.59 -20.97 39.08
N CYS A 833 30.55 -19.62 39.14
CA CYS A 833 31.60 -18.80 39.72
C CYS A 833 31.82 -19.12 41.23
N LEU A 834 30.76 -19.33 42.02
CA LEU A 834 30.86 -19.69 43.43
C LEU A 834 31.42 -21.09 43.58
N VAL A 835 31.00 -22.06 42.79
CA VAL A 835 31.53 -23.42 42.79
C VAL A 835 33.02 -23.43 42.43
N ASP A 836 33.46 -22.69 41.44
CA ASP A 836 34.87 -22.53 41.07
C ASP A 836 35.68 -21.91 42.20
N LEU A 837 35.17 -20.82 42.81
CA LEU A 837 35.81 -20.20 43.98
C LEU A 837 36.01 -21.18 45.13
N LEU A 838 34.95 -21.84 45.53
CA LEU A 838 34.96 -22.83 46.66
C LEU A 838 35.88 -24.02 46.34
N GLY A 839 35.85 -24.46 45.08
CA GLY A 839 36.74 -25.51 44.58
C GLY A 839 38.22 -25.08 44.63
N ARG A 840 38.54 -23.88 44.13
CA ARG A 840 39.93 -23.33 44.17
C ARG A 840 40.46 -23.15 45.58
N THR A 841 39.58 -22.81 46.53
CA THR A 841 39.96 -22.59 47.95
C THR A 841 39.90 -23.88 48.82
N GLY A 842 39.60 -25.03 48.28
CA GLY A 842 39.53 -26.32 48.93
C GLY A 842 38.29 -26.57 49.78
N ASN A 843 37.27 -25.75 49.67
CA ASN A 843 36.00 -25.89 50.40
C ASN A 843 35.01 -26.76 49.60
N LEU A 844 35.37 -28.03 49.29
CA LEU A 844 34.60 -28.93 48.41
C LEU A 844 33.20 -29.22 48.94
N ASP A 845 33.05 -29.41 50.27
CA ASP A 845 31.71 -29.67 50.87
C ASP A 845 30.72 -28.51 50.66
N LYS A 846 31.23 -27.27 50.78
CA LYS A 846 30.38 -26.09 50.54
C LYS A 846 30.03 -25.97 49.03
N ALA A 847 30.97 -26.33 48.16
CA ALA A 847 30.73 -26.32 46.71
C ALA A 847 29.60 -27.31 46.33
N ILE A 848 29.59 -28.50 46.92
CA ILE A 848 28.52 -29.50 46.76
C ILE A 848 27.17 -28.92 47.22
N SER A 849 27.18 -28.26 48.38
CA SER A 849 25.96 -27.64 48.90
C SER A 849 25.37 -26.57 47.92
N VAL A 850 26.24 -25.76 47.31
CA VAL A 850 25.83 -24.76 46.32
C VAL A 850 25.24 -25.44 45.06
N ILE A 851 25.83 -26.54 44.62
CA ILE A 851 25.32 -27.26 43.42
C ILE A 851 23.93 -27.87 43.70
N HIS A 852 23.66 -28.32 44.93
CA HIS A 852 22.32 -28.85 45.30
C HIS A 852 21.22 -27.81 45.31
N TYR A 853 21.52 -26.51 45.42
CA TYR A 853 20.57 -25.41 45.34
C TYR A 853 20.27 -24.97 43.89
N LEU A 854 20.94 -25.50 42.86
CA LEU A 854 20.72 -25.20 41.46
C LEU A 854 19.37 -25.77 40.96
N PRO A 855 18.60 -25.04 40.14
CA PRO A 855 17.42 -25.57 39.48
C PRO A 855 17.77 -26.78 38.58
N HIS A 856 16.91 -27.81 38.57
CA HIS A 856 17.16 -29.17 38.06
C HIS A 856 17.57 -29.36 36.58
N TYR A 857 17.74 -28.31 35.75
CA TYR A 857 17.84 -28.48 34.31
C TYR A 857 19.21 -28.22 33.65
N HIS A 858 20.21 -27.67 34.31
CA HIS A 858 21.49 -27.33 33.68
C HIS A 858 22.67 -27.39 34.63
N HIS A 859 23.11 -28.61 35.05
CA HIS A 859 24.19 -28.75 35.98
C HIS A 859 25.58 -28.93 35.34
N GLY A 860 25.72 -29.10 34.01
CA GLY A 860 26.95 -29.44 33.32
C GLY A 860 28.15 -28.54 33.65
N ALA A 861 28.00 -27.23 33.49
CA ALA A 861 29.05 -26.24 33.74
C ALA A 861 29.49 -26.23 35.24
N ALA A 862 28.56 -26.33 36.17
CA ALA A 862 28.88 -26.39 37.62
C ALA A 862 29.63 -27.69 38.01
N TRP A 863 29.22 -28.82 37.44
CA TRP A 863 29.92 -30.08 37.63
C TRP A 863 31.30 -30.10 37.00
N SER A 864 31.49 -29.49 35.80
CA SER A 864 32.81 -29.37 35.19
C SER A 864 33.76 -28.54 36.05
N SER A 865 33.30 -27.40 36.61
CA SER A 865 34.06 -26.58 37.55
C SER A 865 34.41 -27.33 38.83
N PHE A 866 33.49 -28.16 39.37
CA PHE A 866 33.72 -28.97 40.53
C PHE A 866 34.71 -30.11 40.26
N LEU A 867 34.65 -30.77 39.09
CA LEU A 867 35.61 -31.79 38.66
C LEU A 867 37.04 -31.21 38.54
N CYS A 868 37.19 -29.99 37.99
CA CYS A 868 38.46 -29.28 37.97
C CYS A 868 39.03 -29.08 39.39
N ALA A 869 38.14 -28.78 40.35
CA ALA A 869 38.55 -28.67 41.75
C ALA A 869 38.99 -30.01 42.34
N CYS A 870 38.25 -31.10 42.10
CA CYS A 870 38.64 -32.45 42.50
C CYS A 870 39.97 -32.87 41.89
N GLN A 871 40.26 -32.55 40.63
CA GLN A 871 41.54 -32.75 39.99
C GLN A 871 42.68 -32.00 40.74
N LYS A 872 42.46 -30.72 41.05
CA LYS A 872 43.48 -29.90 41.77
C LYS A 872 43.82 -30.40 43.13
N TRP A 873 42.84 -30.89 43.85
CA TRP A 873 43.01 -31.38 45.23
C TRP A 873 43.27 -32.90 45.34
N GLY A 874 43.28 -33.61 44.24
CA GLY A 874 43.49 -35.05 44.14
C GLY A 874 42.43 -35.92 44.81
N ASP A 875 41.21 -35.45 44.95
CA ASP A 875 40.11 -36.21 45.55
C ASP A 875 39.39 -37.06 44.49
N VAL A 876 39.86 -38.30 44.34
CA VAL A 876 39.30 -39.27 43.39
C VAL A 876 37.90 -39.73 43.78
N GLY A 877 37.60 -39.78 45.09
CA GLY A 877 36.29 -40.22 45.58
C GLY A 877 35.17 -39.25 45.22
N LEU A 878 35.37 -37.97 45.53
CA LEU A 878 34.43 -36.87 45.13
C LEU A 878 34.42 -36.66 43.62
N GLY A 879 35.58 -36.80 42.96
CA GLY A 879 35.65 -36.70 41.49
C GLY A 879 34.80 -37.74 40.78
N ARG A 880 34.88 -39.01 41.22
CA ARG A 880 34.04 -40.09 40.67
C ARG A 880 32.55 -39.85 40.87
N TRP A 881 32.19 -39.47 42.10
CA TRP A 881 30.79 -39.13 42.40
C TRP A 881 30.25 -37.97 41.54
N ALA A 882 31.03 -36.90 41.41
CA ALA A 882 30.69 -35.76 40.60
C ALA A 882 30.55 -36.12 39.11
N PHE A 883 31.43 -37.01 38.61
CA PHE A 883 31.36 -37.50 37.23
C PHE A 883 30.05 -38.25 36.97
N GLU A 884 29.64 -39.13 37.91
CA GLU A 884 28.37 -39.87 37.82
C GLU A 884 27.15 -38.93 37.80
N GLN A 885 27.20 -37.82 38.55
CA GLN A 885 26.13 -36.81 38.55
C GLN A 885 26.14 -35.97 37.26
N ALA A 886 27.31 -35.61 36.77
CA ALA A 886 27.45 -34.87 35.51
C ALA A 886 26.93 -35.65 34.31
N LEU A 887 27.21 -36.97 34.24
CA LEU A 887 26.67 -37.86 33.22
C LEU A 887 25.13 -37.99 33.24
N LYS A 888 24.53 -37.93 34.44
CA LYS A 888 23.05 -37.96 34.58
C LYS A 888 22.43 -36.63 34.11
N ALA A 889 23.13 -35.53 34.24
CA ALA A 889 22.63 -34.19 33.91
C ALA A 889 22.77 -33.87 32.42
N ASP A 890 23.87 -34.24 31.75
CA ASP A 890 24.20 -33.75 30.37
C ASP A 890 24.66 -34.86 29.40
N GLY A 891 24.37 -36.09 29.65
CA GLY A 891 24.42 -37.22 28.71
C GLY A 891 25.72 -37.52 27.95
N GLY A 892 26.85 -36.83 28.19
CA GLY A 892 28.10 -37.20 27.50
C GLY A 892 29.02 -36.09 27.02
N ASP A 893 29.18 -34.98 27.73
CA ASP A 893 30.16 -33.92 27.38
C ASP A 893 31.60 -34.53 27.40
N ALA A 894 32.31 -34.43 26.27
CA ALA A 894 33.67 -34.89 26.10
C ALA A 894 34.66 -34.26 27.12
N ALA A 895 34.40 -33.04 27.55
CA ALA A 895 35.17 -32.30 28.53
C ALA A 895 35.12 -32.96 29.92
N VAL A 896 33.92 -33.43 30.31
CA VAL A 896 33.71 -34.14 31.60
C VAL A 896 34.47 -35.48 31.64
N HIS A 897 34.50 -36.22 30.54
CA HIS A 897 35.27 -37.45 30.40
C HIS A 897 36.79 -37.20 30.47
N ALA A 898 37.26 -36.16 29.78
CA ALA A 898 38.66 -35.76 29.82
C ALA A 898 39.11 -35.37 31.24
N LEU A 899 38.30 -34.60 31.97
CA LEU A 899 38.59 -34.21 33.35
C LEU A 899 38.67 -35.41 34.29
N MET A 900 37.76 -36.36 34.14
CA MET A 900 37.83 -37.60 34.97
C MET A 900 39.04 -38.46 34.62
N GLY A 901 39.42 -38.56 33.34
CA GLY A 901 40.63 -39.18 32.88
C GLY A 901 41.87 -38.56 33.52
N ASN A 902 41.93 -37.22 33.59
CA ASN A 902 43.03 -36.49 34.25
C ASN A 902 43.05 -36.70 35.76
N ILE A 903 41.89 -36.80 36.46
CA ILE A 903 41.84 -37.12 37.90
C ILE A 903 42.44 -38.50 38.19
N TYR A 904 42.09 -39.51 37.36
CA TYR A 904 42.69 -40.83 37.50
C TYR A 904 44.17 -40.88 37.13
N ALA A 905 44.64 -40.08 36.22
CA ALA A 905 46.05 -40.00 35.84
C ALA A 905 46.92 -39.29 36.91
N ALA A 906 46.32 -38.42 37.71
CA ALA A 906 47.00 -37.66 38.78
C ALA A 906 47.00 -38.37 40.14
N ALA A 907 46.17 -39.42 40.32
CA ALA A 907 46.08 -40.25 41.53
C ALA A 907 47.02 -41.44 41.44
#